data_db26e22e48d5a1b15f67a2fa41740fea
#
_entry.id   db26e22e48d5a1b15f67a2fa41740fea
#
_cell.length_a   1.000
_cell.length_b   1.000
_cell.length_c   1.000
_cell.angle_alpha   90.00
_cell.angle_beta   90.00
_cell.angle_gamma   90.00
#
_symmetry.space_group_name_H-M   'P 1'
#
loop_
_entity.id
_entity.type
_entity.pdbx_description
1 polymer ?
#
loop_
_entity_poly.entity_id
_entity_poly.type
_entity_poly.pdbx_seq_one_letter_code
_entity_poly.pdbx_strand_id
1 'polypeptide(L)'
;MKNKRKKPGVKLTRAQKKKLEELTRQAKADGRHPSSAQKTIPYLSMYKDGLCRVTENYYTMSLLFDDMNYDLEDEAEQLGIFGGWCSFYSYFDCAVHVQMTGINSENDPEAFARALAVLERNEAYRTLCAEYVQLLQTQYMRSNNGQTRIKLMTFGIESESVKGARLRLTRIGLDMQGNFKKIGVESVLMDGKERLSLLHALFHMDDHAPFVFEWSWLPETGLSTKDFIAPGSFDFSPSRSFKIGETYCAASYIQIQTSSLSKKLLGELLRLPSSAVFSLHVQPMDQMTAIKLIKQKQVVLDATKISEQQKAFRSGYDIDIIPRDIDAYGDDTKRLLQTLGTNEKLYMATIVVMNMAGSKRQLDQAVAQTRGILQTRSCALIPLDFQQEKGLTACLPLGINPLKIERCMPTSAVAGFIPFSTQELCRLDGKPVYYGVNRVSGCVIMADRTVNRNPNGLIFGTSGSGKSVSGKQEMIYIYLTTDDQIILCDPEGEYRVLTRRLNGQTIMLSADSHDYINPMDIELEENMDDVLRLKSELILSFCEIVMDGKRNIPAEANSVIDRCLPIIYEKYIKDPKPENMPTLGDLYECLKRQPEPQVRRIVTALELYVTGSLNYFNHHTSVQLNNRLVCFDIKKLGNKLKPLAMLILQNFVWNRISANRDKGQTTRYYIDEFHILLKEPQTAAYFIGIWKRCRKWGCVATGITQNVKDLLTSPEIQNIFDNTDFFLMLNQANADREILGEKLGLSREEMRYLTNAEQGCGLMVCGNVVLPFENRIPTDTQLYRMMTTKPNEKFL
;
A
#
# COMPACT_ATOMS: atom_id res chain seq x y z
N MET A 1 -44.38 -9.53 10.45
CA MET A 1 -43.33 -10.50 10.84
C MET A 1 -42.06 -10.20 10.09
N LYS A 2 -41.06 -9.55 10.71
CA LYS A 2 -39.78 -9.20 10.09
C LYS A 2 -38.79 -10.33 10.38
N ASN A 3 -38.45 -11.09 9.33
CA ASN A 3 -37.40 -12.11 9.38
C ASN A 3 -36.04 -11.46 9.63
N LYS A 4 -35.53 -11.54 10.85
CA LYS A 4 -34.12 -11.23 11.18
C LYS A 4 -33.27 -12.38 10.60
N ARG A 5 -32.63 -12.13 9.45
CA ARG A 5 -31.53 -12.98 8.96
C ARG A 5 -30.43 -12.99 10.02
N LYS A 6 -30.24 -14.12 10.72
CA LYS A 6 -29.06 -14.37 11.55
C LYS A 6 -27.83 -14.31 10.63
N LYS A 7 -26.90 -13.41 10.90
CA LYS A 7 -25.56 -13.45 10.29
C LYS A 7 -24.95 -14.82 10.59
N PRO A 8 -24.26 -15.47 9.65
CA PRO A 8 -23.59 -16.75 9.91
C PRO A 8 -22.53 -16.52 11.00
N GLY A 9 -22.70 -17.19 12.14
CA GLY A 9 -21.70 -17.20 13.20
C GLY A 9 -20.39 -17.81 12.67
N VAL A 10 -19.25 -17.20 13.00
CA VAL A 10 -17.93 -17.73 12.68
C VAL A 10 -17.84 -19.18 13.18
N LYS A 11 -17.64 -20.15 12.29
CA LYS A 11 -17.45 -21.56 12.65
C LYS A 11 -16.08 -21.70 13.32
N LEU A 12 -16.08 -21.78 14.64
CA LEU A 12 -14.88 -22.04 15.43
C LEU A 12 -14.27 -23.39 15.04
N THR A 13 -12.96 -23.44 14.89
CA THR A 13 -12.22 -24.70 14.74
C THR A 13 -12.30 -25.52 16.04
N ARG A 14 -12.02 -26.82 15.95
CA ARG A 14 -12.03 -27.72 17.12
C ARG A 14 -11.06 -27.26 18.22
N ALA A 15 -9.91 -26.71 17.84
CA ALA A 15 -8.90 -26.16 18.77
C ALA A 15 -9.42 -24.89 19.46
N GLN A 16 -10.06 -23.99 18.74
CA GLN A 16 -10.62 -22.76 19.29
C GLN A 16 -11.76 -23.02 20.27
N LYS A 17 -12.63 -24.00 19.97
CA LYS A 17 -13.68 -24.44 20.90
C LYS A 17 -13.08 -25.01 22.19
N LYS A 18 -12.03 -25.86 22.07
CA LYS A 18 -11.34 -26.41 23.22
C LYS A 18 -10.70 -25.34 24.09
N LYS A 19 -10.04 -24.33 23.49
CA LYS A 19 -9.44 -23.20 24.22
C LYS A 19 -10.52 -22.36 24.95
N LEU A 20 -11.66 -22.11 24.31
CA LEU A 20 -12.79 -21.38 24.93
C LEU A 20 -13.40 -22.16 26.11
N GLU A 21 -13.56 -23.48 25.96
CA GLU A 21 -14.05 -24.36 27.05
C GLU A 21 -13.06 -24.41 28.23
N GLU A 22 -11.76 -24.44 27.94
CA GLU A 22 -10.69 -24.44 28.94
C GLU A 22 -10.65 -23.12 29.73
N LEU A 23 -10.69 -21.96 29.04
CA LEU A 23 -10.78 -20.64 29.68
C LEU A 23 -12.07 -20.53 30.53
N THR A 24 -13.20 -21.00 30.03
CA THR A 24 -14.47 -20.96 30.76
C THR A 24 -14.41 -21.87 32.01
N ARG A 25 -13.70 -23.00 31.92
CA ARG A 25 -13.50 -23.93 33.06
C ARG A 25 -12.58 -23.31 34.10
N GLN A 26 -11.48 -22.68 33.70
CA GLN A 26 -10.55 -21.97 34.57
C GLN A 26 -11.26 -20.82 35.33
N ALA A 27 -12.00 -19.96 34.60
CA ALA A 27 -12.74 -18.85 35.21
C ALA A 27 -13.79 -19.32 36.23
N LYS A 28 -14.42 -20.47 36.02
CA LYS A 28 -15.35 -21.09 36.98
C LYS A 28 -14.62 -21.68 38.20
N ALA A 29 -13.45 -22.27 38.01
CA ALA A 29 -12.64 -22.85 39.09
C ALA A 29 -12.06 -21.77 39.99
N ASP A 30 -11.64 -20.62 39.43
CA ASP A 30 -11.04 -19.50 40.18
C ASP A 30 -12.08 -18.61 40.88
N GLY A 31 -13.35 -19.03 40.97
CA GLY A 31 -14.41 -18.37 41.76
C GLY A 31 -14.65 -16.90 41.37
N ARG A 32 -14.49 -16.52 40.08
CA ARG A 32 -14.56 -15.16 39.52
C ARG A 32 -13.46 -14.19 39.99
N HIS A 33 -12.41 -14.63 40.63
CA HIS A 33 -11.25 -13.79 40.94
C HIS A 33 -10.26 -13.86 39.74
N PRO A 34 -9.84 -12.69 39.18
CA PRO A 34 -8.84 -12.66 38.11
C PRO A 34 -7.52 -13.28 38.60
N SER A 35 -6.86 -14.04 37.74
CA SER A 35 -5.52 -14.57 37.99
C SER A 35 -4.51 -13.44 38.25
N SER A 36 -3.34 -13.75 38.79
CA SER A 36 -2.29 -12.74 39.02
C SER A 36 -1.86 -12.04 37.74
N ALA A 37 -1.81 -12.78 36.60
CA ALA A 37 -1.49 -12.22 35.27
C ALA A 37 -2.51 -11.17 34.80
N GLN A 38 -3.80 -11.43 34.97
CA GLN A 38 -4.86 -10.47 34.61
C GLN A 38 -4.84 -9.21 35.49
N LYS A 39 -4.42 -9.33 36.76
CA LYS A 39 -4.26 -8.16 37.67
C LYS A 39 -3.13 -7.24 37.22
N THR A 40 -2.09 -7.77 36.65
CA THR A 40 -0.95 -6.99 36.12
C THR A 40 -1.34 -6.16 34.88
N ILE A 41 -2.38 -6.54 34.13
CA ILE A 41 -2.85 -5.78 32.96
C ILE A 41 -3.59 -4.52 33.42
N PRO A 42 -3.07 -3.30 33.15
CA PRO A 42 -3.48 -2.08 33.83
C PRO A 42 -4.69 -1.37 33.19
N TYR A 43 -5.82 -2.05 33.02
CA TYR A 43 -7.10 -1.43 32.69
C TYR A 43 -8.26 -2.14 33.38
N LEU A 44 -9.40 -1.45 33.55
CA LEU A 44 -10.59 -2.03 34.19
C LEU A 44 -11.54 -2.68 33.17
N SER A 45 -11.81 -2.01 32.06
CA SER A 45 -12.70 -2.53 31.03
C SER A 45 -12.41 -1.94 29.65
N MET A 46 -12.60 -2.77 28.61
CA MET A 46 -12.55 -2.37 27.19
C MET A 46 -13.96 -2.43 26.62
N TYR A 47 -14.37 -1.39 25.87
CA TYR A 47 -15.68 -1.31 25.23
C TYR A 47 -15.55 -1.57 23.73
N LYS A 48 -16.67 -1.94 23.09
CA LYS A 48 -16.69 -2.33 21.66
C LYS A 48 -16.27 -1.20 20.72
N ASP A 49 -16.51 0.04 21.07
CA ASP A 49 -16.17 1.25 20.31
C ASP A 49 -14.73 1.75 20.53
N GLY A 50 -13.87 0.94 21.15
CA GLY A 50 -12.48 1.29 21.42
C GLY A 50 -12.25 2.13 22.68
N LEU A 51 -13.30 2.56 23.38
CA LEU A 51 -13.15 3.22 24.68
C LEU A 51 -12.57 2.22 25.70
N CYS A 52 -11.49 2.60 26.36
CA CYS A 52 -10.89 1.83 27.45
C CYS A 52 -11.05 2.59 28.75
N ARG A 53 -11.66 1.97 29.77
CA ARG A 53 -11.65 2.47 31.14
C ARG A 53 -10.41 1.94 31.83
N VAL A 54 -9.48 2.81 32.09
CA VAL A 54 -8.17 2.46 32.62
C VAL A 54 -8.17 2.46 34.14
N THR A 55 -8.65 3.57 34.76
CA THR A 55 -8.93 3.67 36.20
C THR A 55 -10.39 4.00 36.42
N GLU A 56 -10.79 4.22 37.66
CA GLU A 56 -12.20 4.55 37.95
C GLU A 56 -12.73 5.73 37.17
N ASN A 57 -11.91 6.78 37.01
CA ASN A 57 -12.30 8.05 36.37
C ASN A 57 -11.46 8.40 35.13
N TYR A 58 -10.53 7.55 34.69
CA TYR A 58 -9.68 7.82 33.55
C TYR A 58 -9.99 6.89 32.39
N TYR A 59 -10.22 7.49 31.21
CA TYR A 59 -10.64 6.82 29.99
C TYR A 59 -9.74 7.18 28.83
N THR A 60 -9.47 6.21 27.92
CA THR A 60 -8.62 6.40 26.75
C THR A 60 -9.24 5.84 25.48
N MET A 61 -8.84 6.42 24.34
CA MET A 61 -9.02 5.87 22.99
C MET A 61 -7.68 5.86 22.27
N SER A 62 -7.57 5.04 21.24
CA SER A 62 -6.34 4.94 20.42
C SER A 62 -6.66 5.14 18.96
N LEU A 63 -5.76 5.82 18.26
CA LEU A 63 -5.79 6.10 16.85
C LEU A 63 -4.55 5.47 16.21
N LEU A 64 -4.77 4.61 15.21
CA LEU A 64 -3.72 4.06 14.35
C LEU A 64 -3.43 5.08 13.25
N PHE A 65 -2.17 5.31 12.89
CA PHE A 65 -1.80 6.19 11.79
C PHE A 65 -0.69 5.59 10.93
N ASP A 66 -0.73 5.91 9.64
CA ASP A 66 0.20 5.39 8.65
C ASP A 66 1.52 6.16 8.63
N ASP A 67 2.50 5.63 7.92
CA ASP A 67 3.76 6.31 7.64
C ASP A 67 3.63 7.24 6.42
N MET A 68 4.55 8.18 6.32
CA MET A 68 4.76 9.02 5.14
C MET A 68 6.25 9.04 4.78
N ASN A 69 6.57 9.41 3.54
CA ASN A 69 7.94 9.44 3.03
C ASN A 69 8.75 10.65 3.52
N TYR A 70 8.72 10.95 4.82
CA TYR A 70 9.41 12.09 5.39
C TYR A 70 10.90 12.19 5.01
N ASP A 71 11.60 11.05 4.96
CA ASP A 71 13.02 10.99 4.60
C ASP A 71 13.29 11.25 3.11
N LEU A 72 12.26 11.15 2.26
CA LEU A 72 12.34 11.37 0.81
C LEU A 72 11.82 12.75 0.38
N GLU A 73 11.28 13.55 1.31
CA GLU A 73 10.80 14.89 1.04
C GLU A 73 11.94 15.91 0.99
N ASP A 74 11.74 16.99 0.24
CA ASP A 74 12.66 18.14 0.19
C ASP A 74 12.68 18.89 1.54
N GLU A 75 13.78 19.60 1.85
CA GLU A 75 13.95 20.33 3.12
C GLU A 75 12.79 21.31 3.41
N ALA A 76 12.24 21.98 2.40
CA ALA A 76 11.12 22.89 2.55
C ALA A 76 9.84 22.14 2.97
N GLU A 77 9.57 20.98 2.39
CA GLU A 77 8.42 20.14 2.72
C GLU A 77 8.60 19.47 4.09
N GLN A 78 9.80 18.97 4.41
CA GLN A 78 10.12 18.49 5.75
C GLN A 78 9.88 19.57 6.83
N LEU A 79 10.20 20.85 6.55
CA LEU A 79 9.89 21.95 7.45
C LEU A 79 8.39 22.21 7.55
N GLY A 80 7.66 22.12 6.44
CA GLY A 80 6.20 22.23 6.41
C GLY A 80 5.52 21.13 7.23
N ILE A 81 5.92 19.87 7.06
CA ILE A 81 5.46 18.72 7.84
C ILE A 81 5.77 18.92 9.33
N PHE A 82 6.97 19.35 9.66
CA PHE A 82 7.36 19.65 11.04
C PHE A 82 6.50 20.76 11.65
N GLY A 83 6.21 21.84 10.91
CA GLY A 83 5.32 22.91 11.33
C GLY A 83 3.87 22.39 11.56
N GLY A 84 3.38 21.54 10.68
CA GLY A 84 2.10 20.84 10.84
C GLY A 84 2.06 19.95 12.08
N TRP A 85 3.17 19.24 12.35
CA TRP A 85 3.32 18.38 13.53
C TRP A 85 3.42 19.20 14.83
N CYS A 86 4.06 20.35 14.83
CA CYS A 86 4.00 21.31 15.94
C CYS A 86 2.57 21.80 16.20
N SER A 87 1.85 22.13 15.14
CA SER A 87 0.45 22.56 15.22
C SER A 87 -0.47 21.46 15.77
N PHE A 88 -0.21 20.20 15.40
CA PHE A 88 -0.90 19.03 15.92
C PHE A 88 -0.77 18.93 17.46
N TYR A 89 0.44 19.04 18.00
CA TYR A 89 0.63 19.03 19.45
C TYR A 89 -0.01 20.27 20.11
N SER A 90 0.05 21.43 19.49
CA SER A 90 -0.55 22.66 20.06
C SER A 90 -2.07 22.62 20.21
N TYR A 91 -2.75 21.67 19.55
CA TYR A 91 -4.18 21.43 19.67
C TYR A 91 -4.59 20.97 21.09
N PHE A 92 -3.78 20.17 21.78
CA PHE A 92 -4.16 19.54 23.06
C PHE A 92 -4.21 20.56 24.21
N ASP A 93 -5.23 20.43 25.04
CA ASP A 93 -5.34 21.16 26.31
C ASP A 93 -4.70 20.37 27.48
N CYS A 94 -4.54 21.01 28.65
CA CYS A 94 -3.91 20.39 29.81
C CYS A 94 -4.70 19.22 30.42
N ALA A 95 -5.96 19.03 30.03
CA ALA A 95 -6.81 17.93 30.51
C ALA A 95 -6.61 16.65 29.68
N VAL A 96 -5.91 16.74 28.56
CA VAL A 96 -5.67 15.60 27.65
C VAL A 96 -4.27 15.07 27.82
N HIS A 97 -4.12 13.83 28.28
CA HIS A 97 -2.86 13.09 28.24
C HIS A 97 -2.72 12.38 26.90
N VAL A 98 -1.55 12.51 26.26
CA VAL A 98 -1.27 11.90 24.95
C VAL A 98 -0.08 10.96 25.07
N GLN A 99 -0.21 9.78 24.51
CA GLN A 99 0.86 8.79 24.39
C GLN A 99 1.06 8.45 22.92
N MET A 100 2.21 8.76 22.35
CA MET A 100 2.62 8.23 21.05
C MET A 100 3.36 6.92 21.29
N THR A 101 2.92 5.84 20.65
CA THR A 101 3.53 4.51 20.76
C THR A 101 3.96 4.03 19.38
N GLY A 102 5.24 3.68 19.26
CA GLY A 102 5.77 2.97 18.11
C GLY A 102 6.11 1.53 18.54
N ILE A 103 5.57 0.56 17.84
CA ILE A 103 5.79 -0.87 18.09
C ILE A 103 6.53 -1.43 16.89
N ASN A 104 7.66 -2.06 17.16
CA ASN A 104 8.41 -2.86 16.23
C ASN A 104 8.36 -4.30 16.73
N SER A 105 7.69 -5.19 15.99
CA SER A 105 7.52 -6.60 16.38
C SER A 105 7.95 -7.53 15.25
N GLU A 106 8.61 -8.63 15.62
CA GLU A 106 8.92 -9.68 14.65
C GLU A 106 7.64 -10.27 14.07
N ASN A 107 7.60 -10.39 12.73
CA ASN A 107 6.51 -11.04 12.03
C ASN A 107 6.58 -12.55 12.25
N ASP A 108 5.43 -13.20 12.30
CA ASP A 108 5.32 -14.65 12.30
C ASP A 108 5.83 -15.23 10.95
N PRO A 109 7.00 -15.92 10.89
CA PRO A 109 7.49 -16.54 9.66
C PRO A 109 6.53 -17.60 9.12
N GLU A 110 5.77 -18.25 10.00
CA GLU A 110 4.77 -19.26 9.60
C GLU A 110 3.54 -18.62 8.96
N ALA A 111 3.15 -17.40 9.37
CA ALA A 111 2.06 -16.67 8.71
C ALA A 111 2.44 -16.35 7.25
N PHE A 112 3.67 -15.92 7.01
CA PHE A 112 4.18 -15.71 5.65
C PHE A 112 4.27 -17.02 4.87
N ALA A 113 4.80 -18.10 5.47
CA ALA A 113 4.84 -19.41 4.85
C ALA A 113 3.42 -19.95 4.54
N ARG A 114 2.45 -19.77 5.45
CA ARG A 114 1.04 -20.14 5.20
C ARG A 114 0.41 -19.36 4.04
N ALA A 115 0.70 -18.08 3.90
CA ALA A 115 0.25 -17.28 2.76
C ALA A 115 0.83 -17.79 1.44
N LEU A 116 2.08 -18.29 1.45
CA LEU A 116 2.74 -18.88 0.29
C LEU A 116 2.30 -20.32 -0.01
N ALA A 117 1.79 -21.08 0.96
CA ALA A 117 1.37 -22.47 0.78
C ALA A 117 0.21 -22.65 -0.24
N VAL A 118 -0.52 -21.59 -0.54
CA VAL A 118 -1.53 -21.57 -1.60
C VAL A 118 -0.90 -21.83 -2.97
N LEU A 119 0.36 -21.40 -3.18
CA LEU A 119 1.10 -21.55 -4.43
C LEU A 119 1.53 -23.00 -4.69
N GLU A 120 1.73 -23.81 -3.65
CA GLU A 120 2.15 -25.21 -3.77
C GLU A 120 1.06 -26.13 -4.35
N ARG A 121 -0.18 -25.66 -4.45
CA ARG A 121 -1.32 -26.42 -4.97
C ARG A 121 -1.37 -26.53 -6.49
N ASN A 122 -0.55 -25.78 -7.20
CA ASN A 122 -0.54 -25.78 -8.66
C ASN A 122 0.45 -26.83 -9.20
N GLU A 123 0.00 -28.09 -9.33
CA GLU A 123 0.85 -29.21 -9.79
C GLU A 123 1.42 -28.98 -11.19
N ALA A 124 0.68 -28.33 -12.09
CA ALA A 124 1.09 -28.08 -13.47
C ALA A 124 2.34 -27.19 -13.58
N TYR A 125 2.55 -26.29 -12.58
CA TYR A 125 3.66 -25.34 -12.56
C TYR A 125 4.51 -25.46 -11.28
N ARG A 126 4.58 -26.67 -10.71
CA ARG A 126 5.23 -26.93 -9.42
C ARG A 126 6.65 -26.36 -9.30
N THR A 127 7.45 -26.49 -10.35
CA THR A 127 8.84 -25.97 -10.36
C THR A 127 8.86 -24.45 -10.31
N LEU A 128 8.02 -23.76 -11.10
CA LEU A 128 7.94 -22.31 -11.13
C LEU A 128 7.39 -21.75 -9.81
N CYS A 129 6.39 -22.42 -9.23
CA CYS A 129 5.86 -22.08 -7.91
C CYS A 129 6.92 -22.23 -6.82
N ALA A 130 7.70 -23.33 -6.84
CA ALA A 130 8.79 -23.56 -5.90
C ALA A 130 9.89 -22.48 -6.01
N GLU A 131 10.31 -22.11 -7.22
CA GLU A 131 11.27 -21.02 -7.45
C GLU A 131 10.72 -19.67 -6.96
N TYR A 132 9.42 -19.40 -7.18
CA TYR A 132 8.77 -18.18 -6.70
C TYR A 132 8.70 -18.13 -5.17
N VAL A 133 8.29 -19.22 -4.53
CA VAL A 133 8.27 -19.35 -3.06
C VAL A 133 9.68 -19.18 -2.49
N GLN A 134 10.69 -19.83 -3.10
CA GLN A 134 12.08 -19.69 -2.67
C GLN A 134 12.60 -18.24 -2.82
N LEU A 135 12.25 -17.56 -3.93
CA LEU A 135 12.57 -16.15 -4.11
C LEU A 135 11.98 -15.29 -2.98
N LEU A 136 10.68 -15.45 -2.71
CA LEU A 136 9.99 -14.70 -1.68
C LEU A 136 10.56 -14.98 -0.30
N GLN A 137 10.80 -16.24 0.07
CA GLN A 137 11.42 -16.61 1.34
C GLN A 137 12.83 -16.03 1.48
N THR A 138 13.63 -16.11 0.42
CA THR A 138 14.99 -15.55 0.41
C THR A 138 14.98 -14.03 0.58
N GLN A 139 14.08 -13.33 -0.11
CA GLN A 139 13.96 -11.88 0.02
C GLN A 139 13.40 -11.50 1.39
N TYR A 140 12.44 -12.23 1.91
CA TYR A 140 11.87 -12.02 3.24
C TYR A 140 12.93 -12.19 4.33
N MET A 141 13.77 -13.22 4.26
CA MET A 141 14.83 -13.49 5.25
C MET A 141 16.01 -12.51 5.15
N ARG A 142 16.32 -11.99 3.95
CA ARG A 142 17.39 -11.01 3.74
C ARG A 142 16.99 -9.59 4.08
N SER A 143 15.71 -9.30 4.05
CA SER A 143 15.15 -7.97 4.24
C SER A 143 14.82 -7.72 5.72
N ASN A 144 14.62 -6.45 6.06
CA ASN A 144 14.09 -6.05 7.38
C ASN A 144 12.61 -6.43 7.57
N ASN A 145 12.06 -7.29 6.75
CA ASN A 145 10.66 -7.71 6.77
C ASN A 145 10.28 -8.62 7.94
N GLY A 146 11.27 -9.07 8.70
CA GLY A 146 10.96 -9.74 9.95
C GLY A 146 10.17 -8.88 10.93
N GLN A 147 9.84 -7.62 10.57
CA GLN A 147 9.24 -6.70 11.54
C GLN A 147 8.06 -5.92 10.98
N THR A 148 6.95 -5.95 11.70
CA THR A 148 5.82 -5.03 11.52
C THR A 148 6.02 -3.80 12.38
N ARG A 149 5.83 -2.61 11.79
CA ARG A 149 5.90 -1.32 12.48
C ARG A 149 4.51 -0.74 12.62
N ILE A 150 4.06 -0.61 13.87
CA ILE A 150 2.74 -0.07 14.19
C ILE A 150 2.94 1.25 14.93
N LYS A 151 2.22 2.29 14.53
CA LYS A 151 2.27 3.63 15.13
C LYS A 151 0.91 4.03 15.62
N LEU A 152 0.85 4.38 16.88
CA LEU A 152 -0.40 4.65 17.59
C LEU A 152 -0.31 5.99 18.33
N MET A 153 -1.44 6.70 18.38
CA MET A 153 -1.65 7.81 19.28
C MET A 153 -2.78 7.45 20.23
N THR A 154 -2.45 7.22 21.49
CA THR A 154 -3.43 7.00 22.56
C THR A 154 -3.64 8.30 23.31
N PHE A 155 -4.87 8.70 23.50
CA PHE A 155 -5.25 9.93 24.20
C PHE A 155 -6.30 9.63 25.26
N GLY A 156 -6.18 10.31 26.39
CA GLY A 156 -7.01 10.05 27.56
C GLY A 156 -7.42 11.30 28.31
N ILE A 157 -8.53 11.19 29.00
CA ILE A 157 -9.12 12.25 29.82
C ILE A 157 -9.69 11.68 31.11
N GLU A 158 -9.73 12.51 32.14
CA GLU A 158 -10.55 12.24 33.33
C GLU A 158 -12.01 12.59 33.08
N SER A 159 -12.92 11.73 33.53
CA SER A 159 -14.37 11.91 33.43
C SER A 159 -15.09 11.11 34.52
N GLU A 160 -16.14 11.69 35.11
CA GLU A 160 -16.99 11.03 36.12
C GLU A 160 -17.92 9.99 35.51
N SER A 161 -18.16 10.03 34.18
CA SER A 161 -19.08 9.12 33.52
C SER A 161 -18.53 8.56 32.21
N VAL A 162 -18.83 7.27 31.95
CA VAL A 162 -18.52 6.58 30.69
C VAL A 162 -19.11 7.32 29.47
N LYS A 163 -20.35 7.84 29.59
CA LYS A 163 -21.03 8.53 28.49
C LYS A 163 -20.35 9.87 28.15
N GLY A 164 -19.95 10.64 29.17
CA GLY A 164 -19.24 11.89 29.01
C GLY A 164 -17.84 11.68 28.41
N ALA A 165 -17.09 10.68 28.90
CA ALA A 165 -15.81 10.29 28.36
C ALA A 165 -15.91 9.90 26.88
N ARG A 166 -16.88 9.06 26.53
CA ARG A 166 -17.13 8.61 25.15
C ARG A 166 -17.32 9.77 24.18
N LEU A 167 -18.22 10.67 24.49
CA LEU A 167 -18.53 11.83 23.64
C LEU A 167 -17.32 12.73 23.43
N ARG A 168 -16.57 13.03 24.53
CA ARG A 168 -15.42 13.92 24.47
C ARG A 168 -14.25 13.28 23.72
N LEU A 169 -13.92 12.01 23.99
CA LEU A 169 -12.82 11.30 23.33
C LEU A 169 -13.11 11.04 21.86
N THR A 170 -14.36 10.70 21.49
CA THR A 170 -14.72 10.54 20.07
C THR A 170 -14.52 11.86 19.31
N ARG A 171 -14.91 13.00 19.89
CA ARG A 171 -14.67 14.32 19.27
C ARG A 171 -13.18 14.61 19.11
N ILE A 172 -12.38 14.42 20.17
CA ILE A 172 -10.92 14.61 20.12
C ILE A 172 -10.31 13.71 19.03
N GLY A 173 -10.75 12.44 18.92
CA GLY A 173 -10.28 11.51 17.90
C GLY A 173 -10.58 11.97 16.48
N LEU A 174 -11.78 12.48 16.21
CA LEU A 174 -12.14 13.03 14.89
C LEU A 174 -11.33 14.29 14.55
N ASP A 175 -11.12 15.18 15.53
CA ASP A 175 -10.28 16.39 15.35
C ASP A 175 -8.82 16.00 15.07
N MET A 176 -8.29 14.96 15.75
CA MET A 176 -6.95 14.41 15.48
C MET A 176 -6.86 13.82 14.08
N GLN A 177 -7.85 13.04 13.63
CA GLN A 177 -7.88 12.53 12.25
C GLN A 177 -7.85 13.66 11.22
N GLY A 178 -8.61 14.74 11.47
CA GLY A 178 -8.58 15.94 10.64
C GLY A 178 -7.21 16.60 10.59
N ASN A 179 -6.49 16.64 11.71
CA ASN A 179 -5.14 17.21 11.78
C ASN A 179 -4.09 16.30 11.10
N PHE A 180 -4.16 14.97 11.26
CA PHE A 180 -3.33 14.02 10.51
C PHE A 180 -3.54 14.17 9.01
N LYS A 181 -4.79 14.29 8.56
CA LYS A 181 -5.10 14.50 7.14
C LYS A 181 -4.49 15.78 6.57
N LYS A 182 -4.39 16.86 7.36
CA LYS A 182 -3.77 18.13 6.93
C LYS A 182 -2.26 17.97 6.65
N ILE A 183 -1.58 17.06 7.33
CA ILE A 183 -0.16 16.75 7.10
C ILE A 183 0.03 15.56 6.14
N GLY A 184 -1.04 15.09 5.48
CA GLY A 184 -0.96 14.02 4.48
C GLY A 184 -0.91 12.59 5.05
N VAL A 185 -1.23 12.39 6.33
CA VAL A 185 -1.21 11.07 6.99
C VAL A 185 -2.63 10.54 7.15
N GLU A 186 -2.87 9.31 6.72
CA GLU A 186 -4.12 8.61 7.00
C GLU A 186 -4.12 8.04 8.42
N SER A 187 -5.30 8.07 9.06
CA SER A 187 -5.43 7.58 10.43
C SER A 187 -6.84 7.05 10.70
N VAL A 188 -6.92 6.04 11.57
CA VAL A 188 -8.16 5.34 11.90
C VAL A 188 -8.29 5.20 13.41
N LEU A 189 -9.48 5.52 13.96
CA LEU A 189 -9.80 5.23 15.35
C LEU A 189 -9.97 3.72 15.52
N MET A 190 -9.21 3.14 16.44
CA MET A 190 -9.27 1.71 16.73
C MET A 190 -10.52 1.34 17.50
N ASP A 191 -11.18 0.26 17.10
CA ASP A 191 -12.23 -0.37 17.88
C ASP A 191 -11.67 -1.21 19.04
N GLY A 192 -12.57 -1.71 19.90
CA GLY A 192 -12.15 -2.48 21.07
C GLY A 192 -11.52 -3.83 20.73
N LYS A 193 -11.92 -4.47 19.60
CA LYS A 193 -11.36 -5.74 19.15
C LYS A 193 -9.94 -5.54 18.59
N GLU A 194 -9.72 -4.47 17.86
CA GLU A 194 -8.40 -4.08 17.33
C GLU A 194 -7.42 -3.78 18.46
N ARG A 195 -7.85 -3.00 19.49
CA ARG A 195 -7.03 -2.72 20.66
C ARG A 195 -6.69 -3.99 21.45
N LEU A 196 -7.65 -4.90 21.64
CA LEU A 196 -7.42 -6.19 22.30
C LEU A 196 -6.48 -7.08 21.48
N SER A 197 -6.63 -7.12 20.15
CA SER A 197 -5.74 -7.85 19.26
C SER A 197 -4.29 -7.36 19.37
N LEU A 198 -4.10 -6.05 19.42
CA LEU A 198 -2.77 -5.46 19.59
C LEU A 198 -2.14 -5.81 20.95
N LEU A 199 -2.90 -5.70 22.04
CA LEU A 199 -2.43 -6.10 23.38
C LEU A 199 -2.12 -7.59 23.44
N HIS A 200 -2.96 -8.43 22.81
CA HIS A 200 -2.71 -9.87 22.70
C HIS A 200 -1.38 -10.14 21.99
N ALA A 201 -1.15 -9.50 20.84
CA ALA A 201 0.10 -9.67 20.08
C ALA A 201 1.35 -9.28 20.90
N LEU A 202 1.26 -8.21 21.72
CA LEU A 202 2.35 -7.80 22.61
C LEU A 202 2.61 -8.79 23.75
N PHE A 203 1.58 -9.50 24.22
CA PHE A 203 1.70 -10.46 25.32
C PHE A 203 2.00 -11.89 24.88
N HIS A 204 1.82 -12.22 23.59
CA HIS A 204 1.97 -13.55 23.00
C HIS A 204 2.99 -13.57 21.86
N MET A 205 4.13 -12.91 22.06
CA MET A 205 5.22 -12.90 21.08
C MET A 205 6.01 -14.22 21.04
N ASP A 206 5.92 -15.02 22.09
CA ASP A 206 6.60 -16.31 22.21
C ASP A 206 5.94 -17.43 21.43
N ASP A 207 4.61 -17.46 21.39
CA ASP A 207 3.83 -18.52 20.78
C ASP A 207 3.05 -18.10 19.51
N HIS A 208 3.08 -16.79 19.16
CA HIS A 208 2.31 -16.20 18.05
C HIS A 208 0.86 -16.71 17.98
N ALA A 209 0.26 -16.96 19.16
CA ALA A 209 -1.07 -17.52 19.25
C ALA A 209 -2.10 -16.62 18.54
N PRO A 210 -2.97 -17.16 17.65
CA PRO A 210 -3.95 -16.35 16.96
C PRO A 210 -4.96 -15.75 17.95
N PHE A 211 -5.21 -14.44 17.83
CA PHE A 211 -6.22 -13.77 18.63
C PHE A 211 -7.62 -14.18 18.17
N VAL A 212 -8.38 -14.78 19.07
CA VAL A 212 -9.75 -15.23 18.80
C VAL A 212 -10.66 -14.69 19.88
N PHE A 213 -11.49 -13.73 19.50
CA PHE A 213 -12.40 -13.05 20.41
C PHE A 213 -13.67 -12.59 19.71
N GLU A 214 -14.82 -12.78 20.38
CA GLU A 214 -16.12 -12.21 19.97
C GLU A 214 -16.84 -11.63 21.19
N TRP A 215 -17.43 -10.44 21.03
CA TRP A 215 -18.12 -9.71 22.10
C TRP A 215 -19.30 -10.49 22.69
N SER A 216 -19.93 -11.39 21.94
CA SER A 216 -21.03 -12.24 22.39
C SER A 216 -20.61 -13.24 23.47
N TRP A 217 -19.32 -13.57 23.55
CA TRP A 217 -18.84 -14.56 24.50
C TRP A 217 -18.75 -14.05 25.94
N LEU A 218 -18.57 -12.74 26.14
CA LEU A 218 -18.43 -12.17 27.49
C LEU A 218 -19.65 -12.42 28.37
N PRO A 219 -20.90 -12.10 27.95
CA PRO A 219 -22.10 -12.38 28.75
C PRO A 219 -22.38 -13.88 28.91
N GLU A 220 -22.05 -14.71 27.93
CA GLU A 220 -22.31 -16.14 27.91
C GLU A 220 -21.36 -16.92 28.86
N THR A 221 -20.09 -16.50 28.92
CA THR A 221 -19.04 -17.19 29.69
C THR A 221 -18.77 -16.60 31.05
N GLY A 222 -19.11 -15.32 31.25
CA GLY A 222 -18.72 -14.55 32.45
C GLY A 222 -17.24 -14.17 32.47
N LEU A 223 -16.52 -14.35 31.34
CA LEU A 223 -15.11 -13.95 31.18
C LEU A 223 -15.02 -12.44 30.97
N SER A 224 -13.88 -11.86 31.33
CA SER A 224 -13.51 -10.47 31.01
C SER A 224 -12.68 -10.41 29.72
N THR A 225 -12.52 -9.22 29.15
CA THR A 225 -11.64 -9.03 27.99
C THR A 225 -10.19 -9.39 28.28
N LYS A 226 -9.75 -9.32 29.54
CA LYS A 226 -8.39 -9.68 29.98
C LYS A 226 -8.10 -11.17 29.86
N ASP A 227 -9.12 -12.02 29.99
CA ASP A 227 -8.98 -13.48 29.86
C ASP A 227 -8.56 -13.92 28.47
N PHE A 228 -8.85 -13.10 27.45
CA PHE A 228 -8.51 -13.40 26.05
C PHE A 228 -7.15 -12.85 25.62
N ILE A 229 -6.53 -11.97 26.43
CA ILE A 229 -5.24 -11.33 26.07
C ILE A 229 -4.14 -11.63 27.09
N ALA A 230 -4.47 -12.15 28.28
CA ALA A 230 -3.47 -12.40 29.32
C ALA A 230 -2.47 -13.48 28.89
N PRO A 231 -1.16 -13.24 29.07
CA PRO A 231 -0.13 -14.25 28.87
C PRO A 231 -0.19 -15.30 30.00
N GLY A 232 0.55 -16.41 29.81
CA GLY A 232 0.62 -17.46 30.83
C GLY A 232 1.19 -16.99 32.17
N SER A 233 2.15 -16.07 32.15
CA SER A 233 2.78 -15.52 33.35
C SER A 233 3.49 -14.17 33.11
N PHE A 234 3.67 -13.41 34.20
CA PHE A 234 4.60 -12.29 34.28
C PHE A 234 5.62 -12.60 35.39
N ASP A 235 6.91 -12.40 35.13
CA ASP A 235 7.98 -12.57 36.09
C ASP A 235 8.82 -11.28 36.19
N PHE A 236 8.67 -10.52 37.30
CA PHE A 236 9.39 -9.29 37.61
C PHE A 236 10.50 -9.51 38.68
N SER A 237 10.91 -10.75 38.93
CA SER A 237 11.93 -11.06 39.93
C SER A 237 13.29 -10.40 39.64
N PRO A 238 13.77 -10.31 38.37
CA PRO A 238 15.00 -9.60 38.04
C PRO A 238 14.84 -8.08 38.12
N SER A 239 15.87 -7.38 38.67
CA SER A 239 15.81 -5.92 38.88
C SER A 239 15.77 -5.09 37.57
N ARG A 240 16.39 -5.58 36.50
CA ARG A 240 16.60 -4.85 35.20
C ARG A 240 15.93 -5.48 34.01
N SER A 241 15.18 -6.54 34.19
CA SER A 241 14.46 -7.23 33.14
C SER A 241 13.26 -7.95 33.73
N PHE A 242 12.38 -8.43 32.90
CA PHE A 242 11.21 -9.23 33.27
C PHE A 242 10.89 -10.21 32.15
N LYS A 243 9.95 -11.12 32.39
CA LYS A 243 9.43 -12.02 31.38
C LYS A 243 7.93 -11.84 31.21
N ILE A 244 7.48 -12.01 29.96
CA ILE A 244 6.08 -12.19 29.57
C ILE A 244 6.01 -13.57 28.91
N GLY A 245 5.40 -14.56 29.58
CA GLY A 245 5.54 -15.95 29.14
C GLY A 245 7.02 -16.35 29.07
N GLU A 246 7.49 -16.77 27.91
CA GLU A 246 8.90 -17.07 27.66
C GLU A 246 9.69 -15.90 27.07
N THR A 247 9.02 -14.79 26.67
CA THR A 247 9.70 -13.60 26.11
C THR A 247 10.42 -12.79 27.17
N TYR A 248 11.72 -12.54 26.97
CA TYR A 248 12.53 -11.67 27.83
C TYR A 248 12.35 -10.20 27.46
N CYS A 249 12.06 -9.34 28.44
CA CYS A 249 11.79 -7.92 28.25
C CYS A 249 12.69 -7.06 29.16
N ALA A 250 13.03 -5.85 28.70
CA ALA A 250 13.72 -4.85 29.53
C ALA A 250 13.17 -3.45 29.21
N ALA A 251 12.60 -2.80 30.23
CA ALA A 251 12.12 -1.43 30.11
C ALA A 251 13.19 -0.45 30.60
N SER A 252 13.42 0.61 29.83
CA SER A 252 14.37 1.68 30.13
C SER A 252 13.76 3.02 29.76
N TYR A 253 14.20 4.12 30.40
CA TYR A 253 13.82 5.45 29.94
C TYR A 253 14.94 6.14 29.17
N ILE A 254 14.58 7.06 28.29
CA ILE A 254 15.53 7.85 27.50
C ILE A 254 15.76 9.19 28.21
N GLN A 255 17.01 9.46 28.56
CA GLN A 255 17.46 10.74 29.05
C GLN A 255 18.13 11.54 27.94
N ILE A 256 17.55 12.67 27.59
CA ILE A 256 18.11 13.59 26.59
C ILE A 256 19.20 14.43 27.27
N GLN A 257 20.41 14.45 26.71
CA GLN A 257 21.58 15.17 27.27
C GLN A 257 21.97 16.38 26.42
N THR A 258 21.24 16.66 25.33
CA THR A 258 21.49 17.75 24.41
C THR A 258 20.41 18.83 24.50
N SER A 259 20.74 20.06 24.08
CA SER A 259 19.80 21.17 23.94
C SER A 259 18.97 21.07 22.64
N SER A 260 19.48 20.38 21.60
CA SER A 260 18.79 20.17 20.34
C SER A 260 18.64 18.67 20.05
N LEU A 261 17.41 18.24 19.81
CA LEU A 261 17.10 16.85 19.49
C LEU A 261 17.15 16.62 17.97
N SER A 262 17.74 15.51 17.55
CA SER A 262 17.71 15.11 16.14
C SER A 262 16.32 14.63 15.74
N LYS A 263 15.73 15.21 14.70
CA LYS A 263 14.44 14.82 14.13
C LYS A 263 14.41 13.36 13.62
N LYS A 264 15.59 12.75 13.39
CA LYS A 264 15.72 11.37 12.89
C LYS A 264 15.77 10.31 14.00
N LEU A 265 15.82 10.71 15.28
CA LEU A 265 16.03 9.80 16.41
C LEU A 265 14.96 8.69 16.45
N LEU A 266 13.70 9.06 16.38
CA LEU A 266 12.61 8.08 16.49
C LEU A 266 12.56 7.15 15.28
N GLY A 267 12.77 7.69 14.07
CA GLY A 267 12.86 6.88 12.85
C GLY A 267 13.99 5.84 12.92
N GLU A 268 15.16 6.19 13.48
CA GLU A 268 16.27 5.25 13.68
C GLU A 268 15.94 4.17 14.73
N LEU A 269 15.25 4.53 15.83
CA LEU A 269 14.81 3.58 16.84
C LEU A 269 13.76 2.59 16.30
N LEU A 270 12.84 3.06 15.45
CA LEU A 270 11.84 2.22 14.82
C LEU A 270 12.40 1.32 13.69
N ARG A 271 13.64 1.59 13.24
CA ARG A 271 14.35 0.73 12.25
C ARG A 271 15.23 -0.34 12.89
N LEU A 272 15.28 -0.42 14.23
CA LEU A 272 16.03 -1.49 14.91
C LEU A 272 15.57 -2.88 14.43
N PRO A 273 16.50 -3.82 14.22
CA PRO A 273 16.15 -5.17 13.78
C PRO A 273 15.64 -6.07 14.91
N SER A 274 15.37 -5.53 16.08
CA SER A 274 14.85 -6.22 17.26
C SER A 274 13.47 -5.73 17.64
N SER A 275 12.69 -6.59 18.28
CA SER A 275 11.38 -6.23 18.81
C SER A 275 11.50 -5.20 19.91
N ALA A 276 10.79 -4.08 19.78
CA ALA A 276 10.79 -3.01 20.76
C ALA A 276 9.49 -2.23 20.76
N VAL A 277 9.12 -1.69 21.90
CA VAL A 277 8.04 -0.71 22.05
C VAL A 277 8.65 0.60 22.53
N PHE A 278 8.44 1.64 21.74
CA PHE A 278 8.77 3.01 22.10
C PHE A 278 7.50 3.73 22.53
N SER A 279 7.53 4.44 23.66
CA SER A 279 6.41 5.24 24.16
C SER A 279 6.88 6.63 24.56
N LEU A 280 6.26 7.64 23.99
CA LEU A 280 6.40 9.04 24.36
C LEU A 280 5.09 9.51 25.01
N HIS A 281 5.11 9.70 26.33
CA HIS A 281 4.01 10.32 27.07
C HIS A 281 4.22 11.82 27.12
N VAL A 282 3.18 12.58 26.79
CA VAL A 282 3.19 14.04 26.87
C VAL A 282 1.88 14.55 27.48
N GLN A 283 2.02 15.48 28.41
CA GLN A 283 0.88 16.18 28.98
C GLN A 283 1.12 17.68 28.90
N PRO A 284 0.26 18.44 28.23
CA PRO A 284 0.39 19.89 28.18
C PRO A 284 0.27 20.49 29.55
N MET A 285 1.12 21.46 29.85
CA MET A 285 1.06 22.23 31.10
C MET A 285 0.14 23.44 30.92
N ASP A 286 -0.59 23.81 31.97
CA ASP A 286 -1.33 25.06 31.99
C ASP A 286 -0.40 26.23 31.75
N GLN A 287 -0.82 27.18 30.90
CA GLN A 287 0.02 28.29 30.45
C GLN A 287 0.52 29.18 31.59
N MET A 288 -0.32 29.48 32.59
CA MET A 288 0.06 30.29 33.75
C MET A 288 1.12 29.57 34.60
N THR A 289 0.92 28.28 34.79
CA THR A 289 1.85 27.40 35.52
C THR A 289 3.19 27.29 34.77
N ALA A 290 3.16 27.15 33.44
CA ALA A 290 4.32 27.11 32.56
C ALA A 290 5.15 28.40 32.67
N ILE A 291 4.51 29.58 32.55
CA ILE A 291 5.17 30.88 32.66
C ILE A 291 5.79 31.05 34.08
N LYS A 292 5.07 30.64 35.13
CA LYS A 292 5.57 30.72 36.51
C LYS A 292 6.81 29.83 36.70
N LEU A 293 6.78 28.59 36.17
CA LEU A 293 7.91 27.67 36.22
C LEU A 293 9.16 28.25 35.57
N ILE A 294 9.00 28.79 34.34
CA ILE A 294 10.16 29.35 33.60
C ILE A 294 10.70 30.61 34.26
N LYS A 295 9.82 31.50 34.78
CA LYS A 295 10.28 32.67 35.58
C LYS A 295 11.04 32.26 36.83
N GLN A 296 10.59 31.23 37.54
CA GLN A 296 11.34 30.69 38.69
C GLN A 296 12.74 30.16 38.29
N LYS A 297 12.81 29.42 37.17
CA LYS A 297 14.10 28.95 36.65
C LYS A 297 15.01 30.11 36.24
N GLN A 298 14.45 31.14 35.59
CA GLN A 298 15.22 32.34 35.25
C GLN A 298 15.83 33.01 36.50
N VAL A 299 15.03 33.20 37.55
CA VAL A 299 15.54 33.78 38.83
C VAL A 299 16.69 32.97 39.39
N VAL A 300 16.58 31.62 39.35
CA VAL A 300 17.68 30.75 39.82
C VAL A 300 18.91 30.86 38.95
N LEU A 301 18.77 30.95 37.61
CA LEU A 301 19.89 31.15 36.69
C LEU A 301 20.55 32.52 36.92
N ASP A 302 19.76 33.59 37.06
CA ASP A 302 20.28 34.94 37.36
C ASP A 302 21.02 34.98 38.70
N ALA A 303 20.51 34.33 39.75
CA ALA A 303 21.19 34.19 41.02
C ALA A 303 22.49 33.38 40.89
N THR A 304 22.51 32.30 40.10
CA THR A 304 23.71 31.53 39.81
C THR A 304 24.74 32.36 39.06
N LYS A 305 24.31 33.13 38.06
CA LYS A 305 25.16 34.06 37.28
C LYS A 305 25.83 35.05 38.22
N ILE A 306 25.07 35.70 39.10
CA ILE A 306 25.58 36.65 40.09
C ILE A 306 26.59 35.96 41.01
N SER A 307 26.30 34.73 41.46
CA SER A 307 27.22 33.96 42.34
C SER A 307 28.55 33.65 41.65
N GLU A 308 28.55 33.28 40.38
CA GLU A 308 29.76 32.99 39.61
C GLU A 308 30.53 34.26 39.30
N GLN A 309 29.85 35.39 38.99
CA GLN A 309 30.47 36.72 38.88
C GLN A 309 31.18 37.17 40.18
N GLN A 310 30.54 36.93 41.33
CA GLN A 310 31.16 37.25 42.63
C GLN A 310 32.37 36.34 42.92
N LYS A 311 32.34 35.07 42.50
CA LYS A 311 33.50 34.18 42.62
C LYS A 311 34.63 34.59 41.72
N ALA A 312 34.36 34.98 40.45
CA ALA A 312 35.37 35.49 39.53
C ALA A 312 36.03 36.75 40.06
N PHE A 313 35.25 37.70 40.56
CA PHE A 313 35.75 38.94 41.18
C PHE A 313 36.65 38.64 42.39
N ARG A 314 36.24 37.76 43.31
CA ARG A 314 37.05 37.37 44.48
C ARG A 314 38.36 36.65 44.12
N SER A 315 38.38 35.99 42.94
CA SER A 315 39.53 35.26 42.40
C SER A 315 40.43 36.11 41.50
N GLY A 316 40.12 37.44 41.35
CA GLY A 316 40.91 38.39 40.54
C GLY A 316 40.71 38.21 39.02
N TYR A 317 39.66 37.51 38.59
CA TYR A 317 39.29 37.35 37.20
C TYR A 317 38.25 38.40 36.76
N ASP A 318 38.15 38.64 35.45
CA ASP A 318 37.16 39.54 34.91
C ASP A 318 35.72 39.06 35.22
N ILE A 319 34.83 39.99 35.58
CA ILE A 319 33.41 39.72 35.90
C ILE A 319 32.64 39.14 34.71
N ASP A 320 33.11 39.38 33.50
CA ASP A 320 32.49 38.86 32.26
C ASP A 320 32.88 37.41 31.96
N ILE A 321 33.78 36.81 32.74
CA ILE A 321 34.11 35.37 32.59
C ILE A 321 33.05 34.51 33.32
N ILE A 322 31.97 34.28 32.62
CA ILE A 322 30.87 33.38 33.05
C ILE A 322 30.97 32.08 32.27
N PRO A 323 30.69 30.95 32.89
CA PRO A 323 30.54 29.70 32.14
C PRO A 323 29.53 29.87 30.98
N ARG A 324 29.96 29.56 29.75
CA ARG A 324 29.15 29.74 28.51
C ARG A 324 27.76 29.08 28.60
N ASP A 325 27.66 27.99 29.35
CA ASP A 325 26.42 27.27 29.57
C ASP A 325 25.37 28.09 30.34
N ILE A 326 25.76 28.92 31.33
CA ILE A 326 24.83 29.76 32.09
C ILE A 326 24.25 30.90 31.22
N ASP A 327 25.06 31.52 30.39
CA ASP A 327 24.59 32.56 29.47
C ASP A 327 23.66 31.97 28.39
N ALA A 328 24.05 30.85 27.79
CA ALA A 328 23.22 30.15 26.80
C ALA A 328 21.85 29.75 27.39
N TYR A 329 21.81 29.16 28.61
CA TYR A 329 20.56 28.83 29.28
C TYR A 329 19.71 30.06 29.65
N GLY A 330 20.35 31.20 29.98
CA GLY A 330 19.67 32.47 30.25
C GLY A 330 18.96 32.98 29.02
N ASP A 331 19.63 32.97 27.86
CA ASP A 331 19.05 33.41 26.59
C ASP A 331 17.98 32.48 26.06
N ASP A 332 18.18 31.16 26.16
CA ASP A 332 17.15 30.18 25.81
C ASP A 332 15.89 30.35 26.69
N THR A 333 16.05 30.61 27.98
CA THR A 333 14.94 30.89 28.88
C THR A 333 14.16 32.13 28.52
N LYS A 334 14.84 33.23 28.14
CA LYS A 334 14.20 34.47 27.65
C LYS A 334 13.43 34.23 26.35
N ARG A 335 14.06 33.56 25.37
CA ARG A 335 13.41 33.20 24.09
C ARG A 335 12.15 32.35 24.36
N LEU A 336 12.25 31.34 25.23
CA LEU A 336 11.13 30.49 25.57
C LEU A 336 9.98 31.29 26.22
N LEU A 337 10.25 32.26 27.10
CA LEU A 337 9.23 33.14 27.66
C LEU A 337 8.52 34.01 26.61
N GLN A 338 9.24 34.46 25.60
CA GLN A 338 8.64 35.20 24.50
C GLN A 338 7.75 34.33 23.62
N THR A 339 8.18 33.10 23.31
CA THR A 339 7.42 32.17 22.45
C THR A 339 6.23 31.51 23.15
N LEU A 340 6.28 31.29 24.46
CA LEU A 340 5.15 30.80 25.26
C LEU A 340 3.91 31.68 25.21
N GLY A 341 4.09 32.99 24.91
CA GLY A 341 2.98 33.94 24.76
C GLY A 341 2.24 33.82 23.41
N THR A 342 2.84 33.18 22.41
CA THR A 342 2.35 33.21 21.02
C THR A 342 2.01 31.82 20.45
N ASN A 343 2.97 30.89 20.39
CA ASN A 343 2.81 29.63 19.63
C ASN A 343 3.31 28.37 20.32
N GLU A 344 4.07 28.48 21.42
CA GLU A 344 4.64 27.34 22.13
C GLU A 344 3.85 27.01 23.39
N LYS A 345 3.68 25.73 23.67
CA LYS A 345 3.20 25.19 24.95
C LYS A 345 4.35 24.44 25.63
N LEU A 346 4.31 24.31 26.94
CA LEU A 346 5.19 23.40 27.66
C LEU A 346 4.46 22.07 27.93
N TYR A 347 5.21 21.00 27.83
CA TYR A 347 4.77 19.64 28.08
C TYR A 347 5.64 19.01 29.15
N MET A 348 5.03 18.20 30.02
CA MET A 348 5.73 17.21 30.80
C MET A 348 5.84 15.93 29.97
N ALA A 349 7.08 15.56 29.62
CA ALA A 349 7.34 14.43 28.72
C ALA A 349 8.11 13.31 29.43
N THR A 350 7.70 12.06 29.19
CA THR A 350 8.40 10.83 29.60
C THR A 350 8.61 9.95 28.38
N ILE A 351 9.82 9.48 28.16
CA ILE A 351 10.19 8.66 27.02
C ILE A 351 10.69 7.31 27.51
N VAL A 352 9.99 6.24 27.13
CA VAL A 352 10.28 4.87 27.58
C VAL A 352 10.48 3.97 26.37
N VAL A 353 11.42 3.04 26.49
CA VAL A 353 11.65 1.97 25.51
C VAL A 353 11.62 0.64 26.23
N MET A 354 10.88 -0.31 25.69
CA MET A 354 10.88 -1.70 26.10
C MET A 354 11.45 -2.55 24.97
N ASN A 355 12.62 -3.16 25.18
CA ASN A 355 13.19 -4.14 24.26
C ASN A 355 12.69 -5.53 24.63
N MET A 356 12.46 -6.37 23.62
CA MET A 356 11.91 -7.71 23.76
C MET A 356 12.71 -8.71 22.92
N ALA A 357 12.90 -9.94 23.40
CA ALA A 357 13.60 -11.00 22.68
C ALA A 357 13.27 -12.39 23.23
N GLY A 358 13.46 -13.44 22.42
CA GLY A 358 13.22 -14.84 22.81
C GLY A 358 14.28 -15.40 23.78
N SER A 359 15.43 -14.73 23.97
CA SER A 359 16.45 -15.16 24.93
C SER A 359 17.13 -13.98 25.61
N LYS A 360 17.67 -14.21 26.79
CA LYS A 360 18.37 -13.18 27.59
C LYS A 360 19.56 -12.58 26.81
N ARG A 361 20.32 -13.41 26.08
CA ARG A 361 21.46 -12.96 25.24
C ARG A 361 21.02 -12.01 24.14
N GLN A 362 19.96 -12.35 23.44
CA GLN A 362 19.39 -11.50 22.38
C GLN A 362 18.84 -10.20 22.98
N LEU A 363 18.20 -10.25 24.16
CA LEU A 363 17.73 -9.04 24.86
C LEU A 363 18.89 -8.10 25.18
N ASP A 364 19.99 -8.61 25.72
CA ASP A 364 21.15 -7.79 26.06
C ASP A 364 21.78 -7.16 24.81
N GLN A 365 21.78 -7.87 23.66
CA GLN A 365 22.19 -7.34 22.37
C GLN A 365 21.25 -6.23 21.88
N ALA A 366 19.93 -6.43 21.96
CA ALA A 366 18.92 -5.43 21.57
C ALA A 366 19.05 -4.16 22.41
N VAL A 367 19.22 -4.28 23.72
CA VAL A 367 19.46 -3.13 24.63
C VAL A 367 20.76 -2.41 24.26
N ALA A 368 21.83 -3.14 23.92
CA ALA A 368 23.10 -2.55 23.51
C ALA A 368 22.96 -1.78 22.17
N GLN A 369 22.23 -2.31 21.19
CA GLN A 369 21.95 -1.63 19.93
C GLN A 369 21.13 -0.35 20.16
N THR A 370 20.05 -0.42 20.94
CA THR A 370 19.24 0.76 21.32
C THR A 370 20.11 1.83 21.99
N ARG A 371 21.00 1.43 22.93
CA ARG A 371 21.94 2.32 23.60
C ARG A 371 22.90 2.97 22.59
N GLY A 372 23.43 2.22 21.63
CA GLY A 372 24.34 2.73 20.61
C GLY A 372 23.72 3.83 19.77
N ILE A 373 22.47 3.65 19.30
CA ILE A 373 21.75 4.68 18.54
C ILE A 373 21.55 5.94 19.40
N LEU A 374 21.10 5.80 20.64
CA LEU A 374 20.86 6.92 21.53
C LEU A 374 22.15 7.71 21.83
N GLN A 375 23.27 7.02 22.03
CA GLN A 375 24.58 7.68 22.27
C GLN A 375 25.03 8.52 21.07
N THR A 376 24.80 8.07 19.82
CA THR A 376 25.13 8.87 18.63
C THR A 376 24.29 10.16 18.54
N ARG A 377 23.18 10.22 19.26
CA ARG A 377 22.26 11.38 19.31
C ARG A 377 22.31 12.14 20.65
N SER A 378 23.37 11.94 21.43
CA SER A 378 23.55 12.57 22.75
C SER A 378 22.37 12.32 23.69
N CYS A 379 21.87 11.08 23.67
CA CYS A 379 20.86 10.57 24.58
C CYS A 379 21.40 9.36 25.37
N ALA A 380 20.96 9.17 26.59
CA ALA A 380 21.33 8.02 27.42
C ALA A 380 20.11 7.09 27.59
N LEU A 381 20.35 5.78 27.53
CA LEU A 381 19.38 4.75 27.87
C LEU A 381 19.61 4.32 29.31
N ILE A 382 18.68 4.66 30.19
CA ILE A 382 18.78 4.39 31.62
C ILE A 382 17.80 3.26 32.00
N PRO A 383 18.24 2.13 32.55
CA PRO A 383 17.36 1.05 32.95
C PRO A 383 16.44 1.46 34.11
N LEU A 384 15.23 0.93 34.15
CA LEU A 384 14.25 1.13 35.20
C LEU A 384 14.48 0.09 36.31
N ASP A 385 15.56 0.26 37.10
CA ASP A 385 15.93 -0.66 38.17
C ASP A 385 14.80 -0.79 39.21
N PHE A 386 14.35 -2.02 39.47
CA PHE A 386 13.21 -2.36 40.35
C PHE A 386 11.86 -1.71 39.98
N GLN A 387 11.73 -1.16 38.78
CA GLN A 387 10.50 -0.52 38.26
C GLN A 387 10.04 -1.10 36.93
N GLN A 388 10.40 -2.35 36.62
CA GLN A 388 10.12 -2.98 35.36
C GLN A 388 8.61 -3.14 35.09
N GLU A 389 7.80 -3.42 36.09
CA GLU A 389 6.34 -3.47 35.98
C GLU A 389 5.74 -2.10 35.61
N LYS A 390 6.25 -1.01 36.22
CA LYS A 390 5.87 0.35 35.83
C LYS A 390 6.31 0.69 34.40
N GLY A 391 7.50 0.19 34.02
CA GLY A 391 8.02 0.33 32.67
C GLY A 391 7.15 -0.37 31.65
N LEU A 392 6.71 -1.61 31.91
CA LEU A 392 5.72 -2.31 31.07
C LEU A 392 4.44 -1.48 30.92
N THR A 393 3.87 -1.05 32.06
CA THR A 393 2.63 -0.22 32.05
C THR A 393 2.78 1.03 31.20
N ALA A 394 3.90 1.74 31.29
CA ALA A 394 4.18 2.93 30.48
C ALA A 394 4.39 2.61 28.98
N CYS A 395 4.82 1.40 28.60
CA CYS A 395 4.98 1.00 27.22
C CYS A 395 3.67 0.53 26.55
N LEU A 396 2.71 0.03 27.34
CA LEU A 396 1.42 -0.39 26.78
C LEU A 396 0.62 0.81 26.25
N PRO A 397 -0.06 0.69 25.07
CA PRO A 397 -0.84 1.79 24.48
C PRO A 397 -2.18 2.01 25.19
N LEU A 398 -2.09 2.33 26.48
CA LEU A 398 -3.23 2.55 27.37
C LEU A 398 -3.33 3.98 27.90
N GLY A 399 -2.36 4.85 27.58
CA GLY A 399 -2.34 6.24 28.00
C GLY A 399 -2.03 6.44 29.50
N ILE A 400 -1.27 5.51 30.14
CA ILE A 400 -0.90 5.59 31.55
C ILE A 400 0.60 5.76 31.68
N ASN A 401 1.03 6.73 32.49
CA ASN A 401 2.40 6.91 32.88
C ASN A 401 2.59 6.81 34.42
N PRO A 402 2.93 5.62 34.94
CA PRO A 402 3.16 5.45 36.37
C PRO A 402 4.56 5.92 36.82
N LEU A 403 5.43 6.31 35.87
CA LEU A 403 6.79 6.76 36.13
C LEU A 403 6.77 8.25 36.50
N LYS A 404 7.47 8.59 37.59
CA LYS A 404 7.65 9.99 38.01
C LYS A 404 8.93 10.58 37.40
N ILE A 405 9.22 10.25 36.16
CA ILE A 405 10.42 10.69 35.44
C ILE A 405 9.94 11.58 34.31
N GLU A 406 9.87 12.88 34.54
CA GLU A 406 9.30 13.85 33.61
C GLU A 406 10.34 14.90 33.25
N ARG A 407 10.36 15.28 31.98
CA ARG A 407 11.14 16.37 31.43
C ARG A 407 10.21 17.43 30.87
N CYS A 408 10.43 18.69 31.27
CA CYS A 408 9.71 19.81 30.67
C CYS A 408 10.29 20.11 29.29
N MET A 409 9.43 20.12 28.27
CA MET A 409 9.81 20.32 26.85
C MET A 409 8.84 21.28 26.17
N PRO A 410 9.30 22.23 25.31
CA PRO A 410 8.43 23.02 24.46
C PRO A 410 7.82 22.19 23.34
N THR A 411 6.75 22.71 22.70
CA THR A 411 6.08 22.06 21.56
C THR A 411 7.07 21.62 20.47
N SER A 412 7.99 22.50 20.08
CA SER A 412 8.98 22.21 19.04
C SER A 412 9.91 21.03 19.39
N ALA A 413 10.29 20.89 20.68
CA ALA A 413 11.10 19.78 21.12
C ALA A 413 10.32 18.46 21.17
N VAL A 414 9.06 18.47 21.60
CA VAL A 414 8.17 17.31 21.56
C VAL A 414 7.91 16.89 20.11
N ALA A 415 7.61 17.83 19.23
CA ALA A 415 7.43 17.60 17.80
C ALA A 415 8.71 17.12 17.09
N GLY A 416 9.90 17.31 17.71
CA GLY A 416 11.16 16.74 17.23
C GLY A 416 11.20 15.22 17.22
N PHE A 417 10.33 14.53 17.98
CA PHE A 417 10.10 13.09 17.87
C PHE A 417 9.17 12.77 16.69
N ILE A 418 9.68 12.97 15.47
CA ILE A 418 8.93 12.70 14.25
C ILE A 418 8.80 11.19 14.07
N PRO A 419 7.56 10.64 14.04
CA PRO A 419 7.35 9.20 13.89
C PRO A 419 7.40 8.73 12.44
N PHE A 420 7.57 9.65 11.48
CA PHE A 420 7.54 9.35 10.06
C PHE A 420 8.94 9.05 9.52
N SER A 421 9.01 8.09 8.62
CA SER A 421 10.28 7.70 7.98
C SER A 421 10.10 7.44 6.49
N THR A 422 9.55 6.28 6.12
CA THR A 422 9.25 5.87 4.75
C THR A 422 8.03 4.96 4.77
N GLN A 423 7.23 5.09 3.74
CA GLN A 423 6.08 4.21 3.55
C GLN A 423 6.53 2.77 3.27
N GLU A 424 5.69 1.81 3.62
CA GLU A 424 5.89 0.40 3.35
C GLU A 424 4.61 -0.19 2.74
N LEU A 425 4.76 -1.16 1.86
CA LEU A 425 3.64 -1.82 1.20
C LEU A 425 3.89 -3.33 1.16
N CYS A 426 3.48 -4.01 2.22
CA CYS A 426 3.55 -5.47 2.30
C CYS A 426 2.19 -6.00 2.73
N ARG A 427 1.27 -6.14 1.77
CA ARG A 427 -0.05 -6.74 1.98
C ARG A 427 0.00 -8.19 1.53
N LEU A 428 -0.45 -9.09 2.40
CA LEU A 428 -0.51 -10.53 2.13
C LEU A 428 -1.94 -11.03 1.91
N ASP A 429 -2.92 -10.17 2.13
CA ASP A 429 -4.35 -10.44 1.89
C ASP A 429 -4.75 -10.14 0.43
N GLY A 430 -5.79 -10.79 -0.05
CA GLY A 430 -6.28 -10.62 -1.41
C GLY A 430 -5.47 -11.38 -2.47
N LYS A 431 -5.05 -10.69 -3.52
CA LYS A 431 -4.26 -11.21 -4.66
C LYS A 431 -2.90 -10.49 -4.77
N PRO A 432 -2.04 -10.56 -3.76
CA PRO A 432 -0.80 -9.80 -3.73
C PRO A 432 0.20 -10.30 -4.77
N VAL A 433 0.88 -9.35 -5.41
CA VAL A 433 1.96 -9.59 -6.36
C VAL A 433 3.25 -8.99 -5.79
N TYR A 434 4.36 -9.69 -5.95
CA TYR A 434 5.68 -9.22 -5.57
C TYR A 434 6.25 -8.26 -6.62
N TYR A 435 6.66 -7.08 -6.18
CA TYR A 435 7.26 -6.04 -7.03
C TYR A 435 8.74 -5.75 -6.74
N GLY A 436 9.29 -6.30 -5.67
CA GLY A 436 10.70 -6.08 -5.29
C GLY A 436 10.87 -5.81 -3.81
N VAL A 437 11.97 -5.15 -3.46
CA VAL A 437 12.33 -4.74 -2.10
C VAL A 437 12.45 -3.22 -2.06
N ASN A 438 11.91 -2.58 -1.03
CA ASN A 438 12.04 -1.15 -0.81
C ASN A 438 13.51 -0.79 -0.49
N ARG A 439 14.11 0.10 -1.26
CA ARG A 439 15.53 0.47 -1.12
C ARG A 439 15.85 1.28 0.15
N VAL A 440 14.85 1.89 0.77
CA VAL A 440 15.00 2.67 2.00
C VAL A 440 14.84 1.81 3.25
N SER A 441 13.73 1.06 3.32
CA SER A 441 13.44 0.24 4.50
C SER A 441 14.02 -1.19 4.42
N GLY A 442 14.35 -1.66 3.22
CA GLY A 442 14.73 -3.05 2.98
C GLY A 442 13.55 -4.03 3.03
N CYS A 443 12.30 -3.56 3.09
CA CYS A 443 11.12 -4.40 3.19
C CYS A 443 10.66 -4.92 1.82
N VAL A 444 10.10 -6.13 1.75
CA VAL A 444 9.50 -6.71 0.54
C VAL A 444 8.27 -5.88 0.16
N ILE A 445 8.12 -5.61 -1.11
CA ILE A 445 6.96 -4.90 -1.66
C ILE A 445 5.99 -5.94 -2.23
N MET A 446 4.83 -6.07 -1.57
CA MET A 446 3.73 -6.93 -1.99
C MET A 446 2.46 -6.08 -2.11
N ALA A 447 1.86 -6.02 -3.28
CA ALA A 447 0.68 -5.20 -3.53
C ALA A 447 -0.38 -5.92 -4.36
N ASP A 448 -1.65 -5.70 -4.00
CA ASP A 448 -2.81 -6.06 -4.82
C ASP A 448 -3.39 -4.79 -5.44
N ARG A 449 -3.19 -4.62 -6.74
CA ARG A 449 -3.69 -3.45 -7.47
C ARG A 449 -5.21 -3.40 -7.58
N THR A 450 -5.90 -4.53 -7.42
CA THR A 450 -7.36 -4.61 -7.56
C THR A 450 -8.11 -3.86 -6.46
N VAL A 451 -7.45 -3.59 -5.32
CA VAL A 451 -8.02 -2.83 -4.21
C VAL A 451 -7.93 -1.31 -4.40
N ASN A 452 -7.10 -0.84 -5.33
CA ASN A 452 -6.95 0.58 -5.62
C ASN A 452 -8.24 1.17 -6.22
N ARG A 453 -8.40 2.48 -6.09
CA ARG A 453 -9.51 3.20 -6.69
C ARG A 453 -9.54 3.04 -8.20
N ASN A 454 -8.38 3.14 -8.85
CA ASN A 454 -8.16 2.88 -10.27
C ASN A 454 -7.07 1.80 -10.42
N PRO A 455 -7.42 0.52 -10.63
CA PRO A 455 -6.47 -0.58 -10.64
C PRO A 455 -5.53 -0.57 -11.86
N ASN A 456 -5.76 0.31 -12.84
CA ASN A 456 -4.94 0.42 -14.03
C ASN A 456 -3.49 0.80 -13.72
N GLY A 457 -2.56 0.40 -14.58
CA GLY A 457 -1.13 0.62 -14.39
C GLY A 457 -0.39 1.08 -15.62
N LEU A 458 0.71 1.79 -15.39
CA LEU A 458 1.67 2.18 -16.40
C LEU A 458 3.09 1.78 -15.96
N ILE A 459 3.82 1.13 -16.85
CA ILE A 459 5.23 0.73 -16.64
C ILE A 459 6.10 1.54 -17.60
N PHE A 460 6.96 2.37 -17.04
CA PHE A 460 7.85 3.26 -17.78
C PHE A 460 9.32 2.87 -17.62
N GLY A 461 10.12 3.10 -18.67
CA GLY A 461 11.54 2.94 -18.57
C GLY A 461 12.23 3.03 -19.93
N THR A 462 13.46 3.51 -19.94
CA THR A 462 14.31 3.50 -21.14
C THR A 462 14.58 2.07 -21.63
N SER A 463 15.04 1.93 -22.87
CA SER A 463 15.46 0.63 -23.38
C SER A 463 16.53 0.02 -22.49
N GLY A 464 16.42 -1.27 -22.17
CA GLY A 464 17.36 -2.00 -21.31
C GLY A 464 17.17 -1.79 -19.79
N SER A 465 16.24 -0.93 -19.34
CA SER A 465 15.99 -0.69 -17.90
C SER A 465 15.31 -1.86 -17.17
N GLY A 466 14.72 -2.82 -17.90
CA GLY A 466 14.00 -3.95 -17.33
C GLY A 466 12.48 -3.90 -17.47
N LYS A 467 11.93 -2.99 -18.26
CA LYS A 467 10.51 -2.77 -18.51
C LYS A 467 9.72 -4.04 -18.84
N SER A 468 10.12 -4.71 -19.95
CA SER A 468 9.47 -5.95 -20.40
C SER A 468 9.64 -7.10 -19.37
N VAL A 469 10.75 -7.10 -18.62
CA VAL A 469 10.99 -8.08 -17.54
C VAL A 469 9.98 -7.85 -16.41
N SER A 470 9.77 -6.60 -15.96
CA SER A 470 8.81 -6.28 -14.91
C SER A 470 7.37 -6.63 -15.31
N GLY A 471 6.97 -6.33 -16.56
CA GLY A 471 5.67 -6.73 -17.08
C GLY A 471 5.48 -8.24 -17.14
N LYS A 472 6.47 -8.98 -17.65
CA LYS A 472 6.47 -10.46 -17.69
C LYS A 472 6.42 -11.07 -16.30
N GLN A 473 7.16 -10.49 -15.35
CA GLN A 473 7.15 -10.92 -13.96
C GLN A 473 5.76 -10.80 -13.34
N GLU A 474 5.11 -9.66 -13.47
CA GLU A 474 3.74 -9.45 -12.97
C GLU A 474 2.78 -10.47 -13.57
N MET A 475 2.84 -10.69 -14.91
CA MET A 475 2.01 -11.68 -15.60
C MET A 475 2.23 -13.10 -15.07
N ILE A 476 3.49 -13.53 -14.87
CA ILE A 476 3.82 -14.85 -14.35
C ILE A 476 3.25 -15.01 -12.94
N TYR A 477 3.49 -14.03 -12.07
CA TYR A 477 3.05 -14.13 -10.68
C TYR A 477 1.53 -14.17 -10.59
N ILE A 478 0.82 -13.32 -11.33
CA ILE A 478 -0.65 -13.38 -11.43
C ILE A 478 -1.12 -14.72 -11.96
N TYR A 479 -0.46 -15.27 -12.98
CA TYR A 479 -0.82 -16.56 -13.54
C TYR A 479 -0.64 -17.71 -12.55
N LEU A 480 0.39 -17.67 -11.71
CA LEU A 480 0.66 -18.68 -10.69
C LEU A 480 -0.24 -18.55 -9.45
N THR A 481 -0.62 -17.31 -9.06
CA THR A 481 -1.26 -17.02 -7.76
C THR A 481 -2.76 -16.81 -7.83
N THR A 482 -3.31 -16.53 -9.03
CA THR A 482 -4.74 -16.20 -9.22
C THR A 482 -5.35 -17.02 -10.35
N ASP A 483 -6.68 -16.92 -10.52
CA ASP A 483 -7.40 -17.46 -11.68
C ASP A 483 -7.73 -16.38 -12.72
N ASP A 484 -7.10 -15.21 -12.62
CA ASP A 484 -7.34 -14.09 -13.54
C ASP A 484 -7.01 -14.49 -14.99
N GLN A 485 -7.78 -14.02 -15.95
CA GLN A 485 -7.47 -14.17 -17.37
C GLN A 485 -6.48 -13.07 -17.78
N ILE A 486 -5.46 -13.44 -18.55
CA ILE A 486 -4.45 -12.51 -19.06
C ILE A 486 -4.58 -12.39 -20.57
N ILE A 487 -4.75 -11.17 -21.06
CA ILE A 487 -4.75 -10.82 -22.47
C ILE A 487 -3.58 -9.85 -22.71
N LEU A 488 -2.82 -10.11 -23.75
CA LEU A 488 -1.62 -9.34 -24.07
C LEU A 488 -1.63 -8.90 -25.52
N CYS A 489 -1.35 -7.63 -25.79
CA CYS A 489 -1.02 -7.08 -27.10
C CYS A 489 0.50 -6.89 -27.22
N ASP A 490 1.12 -7.59 -28.16
CA ASP A 490 2.58 -7.70 -28.33
C ASP A 490 3.00 -7.19 -29.73
N PRO A 491 3.37 -5.90 -29.88
CA PRO A 491 3.83 -5.34 -31.14
C PRO A 491 5.23 -5.77 -31.57
N GLU A 492 6.05 -6.25 -30.63
CA GLU A 492 7.46 -6.60 -30.87
C GLU A 492 7.74 -8.11 -30.88
N GLY A 493 6.77 -8.95 -30.53
CA GLY A 493 6.87 -10.41 -30.53
C GLY A 493 7.78 -10.96 -29.43
N GLU A 494 7.86 -10.24 -28.30
CA GLU A 494 8.76 -10.59 -27.19
C GLU A 494 8.16 -11.61 -26.20
N TYR A 495 6.84 -11.85 -26.25
CA TYR A 495 6.14 -12.65 -25.24
C TYR A 495 5.83 -14.08 -25.67
N ARG A 496 6.22 -14.52 -26.86
CA ARG A 496 5.95 -15.89 -27.38
C ARG A 496 6.51 -16.98 -26.49
N VAL A 497 7.72 -16.79 -25.92
CA VAL A 497 8.35 -17.79 -25.03
C VAL A 497 7.57 -17.92 -23.74
N LEU A 498 7.20 -16.79 -23.12
CA LEU A 498 6.39 -16.74 -21.91
C LEU A 498 5.04 -17.46 -22.14
N THR A 499 4.32 -17.08 -23.21
CA THR A 499 3.01 -17.63 -23.53
C THR A 499 3.06 -19.14 -23.72
N ARG A 500 4.05 -19.65 -24.46
CA ARG A 500 4.23 -21.10 -24.66
C ARG A 500 4.53 -21.84 -23.36
N ARG A 501 5.38 -21.30 -22.50
CA ARG A 501 5.77 -21.91 -21.22
C ARG A 501 4.62 -21.97 -20.22
N LEU A 502 3.69 -21.04 -20.30
CA LEU A 502 2.47 -21.02 -19.48
C LEU A 502 1.28 -21.69 -20.16
N ASN A 503 1.49 -22.52 -21.21
CA ASN A 503 0.43 -23.16 -22.00
C ASN A 503 -0.63 -22.18 -22.49
N GLY A 504 -0.21 -20.91 -22.72
CA GLY A 504 -1.03 -19.88 -23.29
C GLY A 504 -1.14 -20.00 -24.83
N GLN A 505 -2.03 -19.23 -25.40
CA GLN A 505 -2.25 -19.19 -26.84
C GLN A 505 -1.64 -17.92 -27.45
N THR A 506 -0.78 -18.07 -28.43
CA THR A 506 -0.28 -16.95 -29.24
C THR A 506 -1.04 -16.92 -30.56
N ILE A 507 -1.65 -15.79 -30.88
CA ILE A 507 -2.37 -15.53 -32.11
C ILE A 507 -1.52 -14.57 -32.93
N MET A 508 -1.04 -15.04 -34.08
CA MET A 508 -0.18 -14.24 -34.96
C MET A 508 -1.03 -13.50 -35.99
N LEU A 509 -1.18 -12.20 -35.83
CA LEU A 509 -1.87 -11.35 -36.82
C LEU A 509 -0.85 -10.90 -37.88
N SER A 510 -0.82 -11.59 -39.01
CA SER A 510 0.04 -11.22 -40.15
C SER A 510 -0.54 -11.72 -41.45
N ALA A 511 -0.16 -11.08 -42.56
CA ALA A 511 -0.62 -11.49 -43.89
C ALA A 511 -0.28 -12.97 -44.26
N ASP A 512 0.77 -13.52 -43.64
CA ASP A 512 1.23 -14.88 -43.89
C ASP A 512 0.69 -15.88 -42.83
N SER A 513 -0.12 -15.44 -41.89
CA SER A 513 -0.67 -16.30 -40.84
C SER A 513 -1.99 -16.93 -41.27
N HIS A 514 -2.27 -18.11 -40.73
CA HIS A 514 -3.57 -18.78 -40.79
C HIS A 514 -4.45 -18.58 -39.58
N ASP A 515 -4.02 -17.68 -38.63
CA ASP A 515 -4.77 -17.29 -37.45
C ASP A 515 -5.75 -16.17 -37.80
N TYR A 516 -6.93 -16.50 -38.28
CA TYR A 516 -7.93 -15.52 -38.71
C TYR A 516 -8.88 -15.16 -37.59
N ILE A 517 -9.25 -13.89 -37.52
CA ILE A 517 -10.31 -13.34 -36.64
C ILE A 517 -11.29 -12.60 -37.53
N ASN A 518 -12.53 -13.06 -37.54
CA ASN A 518 -13.60 -12.45 -38.31
C ASN A 518 -14.15 -11.22 -37.58
N PRO A 519 -14.06 -10.01 -38.14
CA PRO A 519 -14.65 -8.80 -37.53
C PRO A 519 -16.18 -8.89 -37.45
N MET A 520 -16.80 -9.79 -38.19
CA MET A 520 -18.24 -9.98 -38.22
C MET A 520 -18.74 -10.94 -37.10
N ASP A 521 -17.89 -11.61 -36.35
CA ASP A 521 -18.33 -12.55 -35.33
C ASP A 521 -19.23 -11.90 -34.29
N ILE A 522 -20.33 -12.55 -33.93
CA ILE A 522 -21.24 -12.20 -32.82
C ILE A 522 -21.54 -13.43 -31.98
N GLU A 523 -21.84 -13.21 -30.71
CA GLU A 523 -22.45 -14.21 -29.83
C GLU A 523 -23.97 -13.99 -29.81
N LEU A 524 -24.76 -15.09 -29.77
CA LEU A 524 -26.20 -14.99 -29.68
C LEU A 524 -26.59 -14.67 -28.22
N GLU A 525 -27.33 -13.57 -28.07
CA GLU A 525 -27.90 -13.14 -26.78
C GLU A 525 -29.42 -13.07 -26.89
N GLU A 526 -30.12 -12.97 -25.76
CA GLU A 526 -31.58 -12.82 -25.71
C GLU A 526 -32.06 -11.58 -26.43
N ASN A 527 -31.25 -10.48 -26.44
CA ASN A 527 -31.55 -9.24 -27.16
C ASN A 527 -30.65 -9.04 -28.38
N MET A 528 -31.02 -9.68 -29.48
CA MET A 528 -30.28 -9.62 -30.75
C MET A 528 -30.22 -8.20 -31.35
N ASP A 529 -31.18 -7.33 -31.07
CA ASP A 529 -31.20 -5.95 -31.62
C ASP A 529 -30.06 -5.13 -31.00
N ASP A 530 -29.76 -5.30 -29.70
CA ASP A 530 -28.63 -4.64 -29.06
C ASP A 530 -27.29 -5.19 -29.58
N VAL A 531 -27.18 -6.50 -29.84
CA VAL A 531 -25.97 -7.12 -30.41
C VAL A 531 -25.70 -6.57 -31.82
N LEU A 532 -26.72 -6.50 -32.68
CA LEU A 532 -26.60 -5.97 -34.04
C LEU A 532 -26.28 -4.47 -34.02
N ARG A 533 -26.82 -3.70 -33.07
CA ARG A 533 -26.51 -2.26 -32.93
C ARG A 533 -25.04 -2.04 -32.57
N LEU A 534 -24.52 -2.78 -31.60
CA LEU A 534 -23.09 -2.71 -31.21
C LEU A 534 -22.19 -3.16 -32.36
N LYS A 535 -22.60 -4.18 -33.08
CA LYS A 535 -21.88 -4.64 -34.28
C LYS A 535 -21.89 -3.59 -35.39
N SER A 536 -23.03 -2.89 -35.57
CA SER A 536 -23.14 -1.79 -36.54
C SER A 536 -22.13 -0.69 -36.23
N GLU A 537 -22.01 -0.26 -34.95
CA GLU A 537 -21.01 0.74 -34.54
C GLU A 537 -19.57 0.28 -34.85
N LEU A 538 -19.25 -0.99 -34.60
CA LEU A 538 -17.93 -1.56 -34.91
C LEU A 538 -17.64 -1.52 -36.41
N ILE A 539 -18.60 -1.97 -37.25
CA ILE A 539 -18.42 -2.05 -38.69
C ILE A 539 -18.38 -0.66 -39.32
N LEU A 540 -19.15 0.30 -38.81
CA LEU A 540 -19.05 1.71 -39.20
C LEU A 540 -17.63 2.24 -38.92
N SER A 541 -17.09 2.00 -37.74
CA SER A 541 -15.71 2.39 -37.40
C SER A 541 -14.66 1.68 -38.25
N PHE A 542 -14.90 0.40 -38.61
CA PHE A 542 -14.06 -0.34 -39.56
C PHE A 542 -14.06 0.31 -40.94
N CYS A 543 -15.22 0.64 -41.48
CA CYS A 543 -15.37 1.33 -42.78
C CYS A 543 -14.74 2.72 -42.77
N GLU A 544 -14.81 3.47 -41.65
CA GLU A 544 -14.15 4.77 -41.49
C GLU A 544 -12.61 4.64 -41.59
N ILE A 545 -12.03 3.64 -40.94
CA ILE A 545 -10.59 3.37 -41.03
C ILE A 545 -10.19 2.99 -42.45
N VAL A 546 -10.97 2.15 -43.14
CA VAL A 546 -10.74 1.75 -44.53
C VAL A 546 -10.80 2.95 -45.49
N MET A 547 -11.59 3.97 -45.15
CA MET A 547 -11.71 5.23 -45.90
C MET A 547 -10.65 6.29 -45.57
N ASP A 548 -9.51 5.92 -44.96
CA ASP A 548 -8.38 6.77 -44.54
C ASP A 548 -8.68 7.71 -43.32
N GLY A 549 -9.75 7.50 -42.59
CA GLY A 549 -10.04 8.20 -41.34
C GLY A 549 -10.25 9.72 -41.43
N LYS A 550 -10.02 10.33 -42.59
CA LYS A 550 -10.05 11.77 -42.82
C LYS A 550 -11.36 12.30 -43.35
N ARG A 551 -12.30 11.42 -43.67
CA ARG A 551 -13.61 11.77 -44.23
C ARG A 551 -14.68 11.02 -43.49
N ASN A 552 -15.56 11.75 -42.79
CA ASN A 552 -16.78 11.16 -42.24
C ASN A 552 -17.53 10.44 -43.35
N ILE A 553 -17.91 9.21 -43.10
CA ILE A 553 -18.81 8.47 -43.99
C ILE A 553 -20.11 9.28 -44.07
N PRO A 554 -20.67 9.55 -45.27
CA PRO A 554 -21.95 10.23 -45.36
C PRO A 554 -23.03 9.54 -44.54
N ALA A 555 -23.91 10.29 -43.90
CA ALA A 555 -24.98 9.74 -43.08
C ALA A 555 -25.87 8.73 -43.83
N GLU A 556 -26.08 8.96 -45.10
CA GLU A 556 -26.82 8.05 -45.96
C GLU A 556 -26.12 6.69 -46.10
N ALA A 557 -24.80 6.70 -46.22
CA ALA A 557 -24.02 5.47 -46.34
C ALA A 557 -23.97 4.70 -44.99
N ASN A 558 -23.92 5.39 -43.86
CA ASN A 558 -24.07 4.78 -42.54
C ASN A 558 -25.40 4.02 -42.40
N SER A 559 -26.49 4.66 -42.84
CA SER A 559 -27.83 4.06 -42.82
C SER A 559 -27.92 2.81 -43.73
N VAL A 560 -27.19 2.79 -44.83
CA VAL A 560 -27.15 1.62 -45.74
C VAL A 560 -26.34 0.48 -45.09
N ILE A 561 -25.20 0.75 -44.47
CA ILE A 561 -24.41 -0.26 -43.74
C ILE A 561 -25.29 -0.90 -42.65
N ASP A 562 -25.93 -0.08 -41.83
CA ASP A 562 -26.79 -0.52 -40.75
C ASP A 562 -27.95 -1.39 -41.26
N ARG A 563 -28.57 -1.03 -42.36
CA ARG A 563 -29.63 -1.82 -43.04
C ARG A 563 -29.13 -3.17 -43.57
N CYS A 564 -27.88 -3.25 -44.04
CA CYS A 564 -27.31 -4.47 -44.58
C CYS A 564 -27.02 -5.52 -43.50
N LEU A 565 -26.68 -5.10 -42.27
CA LEU A 565 -26.29 -6.02 -41.21
C LEU A 565 -27.37 -7.04 -40.83
N PRO A 566 -28.64 -6.70 -40.56
CA PRO A 566 -29.67 -7.67 -40.29
C PRO A 566 -29.86 -8.68 -41.43
N ILE A 567 -29.69 -8.21 -42.68
CA ILE A 567 -29.87 -9.06 -43.88
C ILE A 567 -28.77 -10.15 -43.93
N ILE A 568 -27.52 -9.79 -43.71
CA ILE A 568 -26.42 -10.78 -43.79
C ILE A 568 -26.39 -11.72 -42.60
N TYR A 569 -26.87 -11.29 -41.40
CA TYR A 569 -26.95 -12.15 -40.20
C TYR A 569 -28.18 -13.06 -40.18
N GLU A 570 -29.19 -12.87 -41.04
CA GLU A 570 -30.44 -13.61 -41.02
C GLU A 570 -30.20 -15.14 -41.04
N LYS A 571 -29.23 -15.59 -41.88
CA LYS A 571 -28.87 -17.00 -42.00
C LYS A 571 -28.28 -17.56 -40.70
N TYR A 572 -27.38 -16.82 -40.05
CA TYR A 572 -26.76 -17.23 -38.81
C TYR A 572 -27.75 -17.24 -37.65
N ILE A 573 -28.63 -16.25 -37.55
CA ILE A 573 -29.65 -16.16 -36.51
C ILE A 573 -30.63 -17.35 -36.61
N LYS A 574 -30.96 -17.80 -37.81
CA LYS A 574 -31.85 -18.96 -38.05
C LYS A 574 -31.17 -20.32 -37.77
N ASP A 575 -29.90 -20.45 -38.16
CA ASP A 575 -29.11 -21.69 -37.97
C ASP A 575 -27.70 -21.31 -37.51
N PRO A 576 -27.46 -21.26 -36.19
CA PRO A 576 -26.23 -20.71 -35.58
C PRO A 576 -25.04 -21.67 -35.71
N LYS A 577 -24.63 -21.95 -36.93
CA LYS A 577 -23.41 -22.69 -37.22
C LYS A 577 -22.26 -21.76 -37.61
N PRO A 578 -21.00 -22.09 -37.26
CA PRO A 578 -19.84 -21.26 -37.67
C PRO A 578 -19.77 -20.99 -39.16
N GLU A 579 -20.25 -21.93 -40.00
CA GLU A 579 -20.27 -21.81 -41.44
C GLU A 579 -21.30 -20.80 -41.96
N ASN A 580 -22.29 -20.41 -41.17
CA ASN A 580 -23.31 -19.45 -41.48
C ASN A 580 -22.99 -18.04 -40.98
N MET A 581 -21.91 -17.90 -40.22
CA MET A 581 -21.45 -16.60 -39.75
C MET A 581 -21.03 -15.74 -40.94
N PRO A 582 -21.55 -14.50 -41.12
CA PRO A 582 -21.14 -13.67 -42.22
C PRO A 582 -19.69 -13.25 -42.13
N THR A 583 -19.09 -12.98 -43.29
CA THR A 583 -17.74 -12.41 -43.42
C THR A 583 -17.80 -10.98 -43.98
N LEU A 584 -16.67 -10.30 -44.08
CA LEU A 584 -16.59 -9.01 -44.77
C LEU A 584 -17.02 -9.10 -46.27
N GLY A 585 -16.81 -10.30 -46.88
CA GLY A 585 -17.24 -10.57 -48.21
C GLY A 585 -18.76 -10.53 -48.36
N ASP A 586 -19.51 -11.05 -47.38
CA ASP A 586 -20.97 -11.00 -47.37
C ASP A 586 -21.49 -9.56 -47.26
N LEU A 587 -20.83 -8.75 -46.41
CA LEU A 587 -21.13 -7.33 -46.30
C LEU A 587 -20.83 -6.58 -47.60
N TYR A 588 -19.65 -6.84 -48.20
CA TYR A 588 -19.25 -6.25 -49.48
C TYR A 588 -20.27 -6.55 -50.59
N GLU A 589 -20.69 -7.81 -50.73
CA GLU A 589 -21.68 -8.20 -51.75
C GLU A 589 -23.06 -7.60 -51.45
N CYS A 590 -23.46 -7.48 -50.19
CA CYS A 590 -24.71 -6.81 -49.80
C CYS A 590 -24.66 -5.32 -50.15
N LEU A 591 -23.58 -4.61 -49.83
CA LEU A 591 -23.39 -3.20 -50.15
C LEU A 591 -23.34 -2.93 -51.64
N LYS A 592 -22.72 -3.82 -52.44
CA LYS A 592 -22.61 -3.69 -53.90
C LYS A 592 -23.97 -3.75 -54.62
N ARG A 593 -24.96 -4.39 -53.99
CA ARG A 593 -26.32 -4.51 -54.50
C ARG A 593 -27.21 -3.31 -54.19
N GLN A 594 -26.74 -2.39 -53.35
CA GLN A 594 -27.52 -1.23 -52.94
C GLN A 594 -27.49 -0.15 -54.01
N PRO A 595 -28.63 0.55 -54.28
CA PRO A 595 -28.73 1.52 -55.34
C PRO A 595 -28.04 2.87 -55.02
N GLU A 596 -27.78 3.18 -53.78
CA GLU A 596 -27.26 4.47 -53.29
C GLU A 596 -25.83 4.75 -53.78
N PRO A 597 -25.60 5.83 -54.55
CA PRO A 597 -24.28 6.14 -55.12
C PRO A 597 -23.20 6.43 -54.08
N GLN A 598 -23.57 6.86 -52.87
CA GLN A 598 -22.68 7.15 -51.76
C GLN A 598 -21.94 5.90 -51.26
N VAL A 599 -22.54 4.71 -51.40
CA VAL A 599 -22.00 3.42 -50.98
C VAL A 599 -20.89 2.93 -51.93
N ARG A 600 -20.87 3.34 -53.20
CA ARG A 600 -19.84 2.90 -54.15
C ARG A 600 -18.43 3.16 -53.74
N ARG A 601 -18.18 4.28 -53.04
CA ARG A 601 -16.83 4.61 -52.53
C ARG A 601 -16.42 3.63 -51.45
N ILE A 602 -17.33 3.23 -50.56
CA ILE A 602 -17.06 2.27 -49.49
C ILE A 602 -16.80 0.89 -50.13
N VAL A 603 -17.63 0.47 -51.09
CA VAL A 603 -17.45 -0.78 -51.82
C VAL A 603 -16.07 -0.81 -52.49
N THR A 604 -15.67 0.27 -53.19
CA THR A 604 -14.35 0.35 -53.83
C THR A 604 -13.22 0.29 -52.81
N ALA A 605 -13.36 0.94 -51.65
CA ALA A 605 -12.35 0.91 -50.59
C ALA A 605 -12.28 -0.46 -49.93
N LEU A 606 -13.40 -1.15 -49.69
CA LEU A 606 -13.46 -2.51 -49.11
C LEU A 606 -12.89 -3.56 -50.08
N GLU A 607 -12.90 -3.35 -51.39
CA GLU A 607 -12.40 -4.31 -52.37
C GLU A 607 -10.98 -4.79 -52.07
N LEU A 608 -10.11 -3.87 -51.63
CA LEU A 608 -8.74 -4.20 -51.22
C LEU A 608 -8.66 -5.20 -50.05
N TYR A 609 -9.63 -5.14 -49.16
CA TYR A 609 -9.69 -5.97 -47.93
C TYR A 609 -10.57 -7.21 -48.08
N VAL A 610 -11.31 -7.34 -49.16
CA VAL A 610 -12.19 -8.52 -49.44
C VAL A 610 -11.60 -9.40 -50.54
N THR A 611 -11.31 -8.84 -51.70
CA THR A 611 -10.79 -9.57 -52.87
C THR A 611 -9.34 -9.24 -53.23
N GLY A 612 -8.81 -8.13 -52.66
CA GLY A 612 -7.46 -7.65 -52.90
C GLY A 612 -6.40 -8.30 -51.99
N SER A 613 -5.20 -7.73 -52.00
CA SER A 613 -4.01 -8.26 -51.28
C SER A 613 -4.06 -8.10 -49.75
N LEU A 614 -5.02 -7.38 -49.21
CA LEU A 614 -5.17 -7.18 -47.77
C LEU A 614 -6.38 -7.90 -47.17
N ASN A 615 -6.80 -9.03 -47.78
CA ASN A 615 -8.01 -9.79 -47.42
C ASN A 615 -7.92 -10.61 -46.13
N TYR A 616 -6.95 -10.33 -45.29
CA TYR A 616 -6.68 -11.05 -44.06
C TYR A 616 -7.89 -11.16 -43.10
N PHE A 617 -8.74 -10.12 -43.04
CA PHE A 617 -9.96 -10.09 -42.23
C PHE A 617 -11.22 -10.62 -42.93
N ASN A 618 -11.10 -11.14 -44.13
CA ASN A 618 -12.22 -11.74 -44.86
C ASN A 618 -12.24 -13.27 -44.78
N HIS A 619 -12.06 -13.80 -43.57
CA HIS A 619 -12.10 -15.23 -43.31
C HIS A 619 -12.88 -15.51 -42.02
N HIS A 620 -13.48 -16.70 -41.93
CA HIS A 620 -14.06 -17.15 -40.67
C HIS A 620 -12.98 -17.30 -39.60
N THR A 621 -13.34 -17.06 -38.34
CA THR A 621 -12.40 -17.20 -37.19
C THR A 621 -11.90 -18.65 -37.10
N SER A 622 -10.58 -18.80 -37.19
CA SER A 622 -9.91 -20.12 -37.15
C SER A 622 -9.32 -20.42 -35.76
N VAL A 623 -9.27 -19.43 -34.87
CA VAL A 623 -8.63 -19.53 -33.55
C VAL A 623 -9.64 -19.73 -32.44
N GLN A 624 -9.33 -20.62 -31.48
CA GLN A 624 -10.13 -20.79 -30.28
C GLN A 624 -9.60 -19.82 -29.18
N LEU A 625 -10.44 -18.89 -28.74
CA LEU A 625 -10.04 -17.80 -27.84
C LEU A 625 -10.36 -18.07 -26.37
N ASN A 626 -10.39 -19.34 -25.96
CA ASN A 626 -10.81 -19.77 -24.61
C ASN A 626 -9.67 -19.96 -23.62
N ASN A 627 -8.40 -19.69 -24.03
CA ASN A 627 -7.25 -19.86 -23.13
C ASN A 627 -7.21 -18.77 -22.06
N ARG A 628 -6.69 -19.14 -20.88
CA ARG A 628 -6.49 -18.21 -19.77
C ARG A 628 -5.43 -17.14 -20.05
N LEU A 629 -4.42 -17.48 -20.89
CA LEU A 629 -3.40 -16.53 -21.36
C LEU A 629 -3.45 -16.46 -22.88
N VAL A 630 -3.84 -15.31 -23.41
CA VAL A 630 -3.92 -15.05 -24.86
C VAL A 630 -2.98 -13.89 -25.21
N CYS A 631 -2.07 -14.13 -26.15
CA CYS A 631 -1.12 -13.15 -26.65
C CYS A 631 -1.41 -12.86 -28.12
N PHE A 632 -1.72 -11.63 -28.46
CA PHE A 632 -1.86 -11.14 -29.85
C PHE A 632 -0.54 -10.56 -30.33
N ASP A 633 0.15 -11.30 -31.16
CA ASP A 633 1.40 -10.88 -31.80
C ASP A 633 1.09 -10.14 -33.10
N ILE A 634 1.31 -8.83 -33.09
CA ILE A 634 1.04 -7.93 -34.24
C ILE A 634 2.32 -7.43 -34.92
N LYS A 635 3.48 -8.01 -34.61
CA LYS A 635 4.80 -7.58 -35.12
C LYS A 635 4.88 -7.54 -36.63
N LYS A 636 4.38 -8.56 -37.30
CA LYS A 636 4.44 -8.68 -38.74
C LYS A 636 3.29 -8.01 -39.48
N LEU A 637 2.39 -7.35 -38.74
CA LEU A 637 1.25 -6.70 -39.36
C LEU A 637 1.65 -5.38 -40.07
N GLY A 638 1.33 -5.25 -41.34
CA GLY A 638 1.63 -4.04 -42.12
C GLY A 638 0.91 -2.79 -41.55
N ASN A 639 1.48 -1.62 -41.77
CA ASN A 639 0.95 -0.37 -41.20
C ASN A 639 -0.50 -0.07 -41.58
N LYS A 640 -0.97 -0.50 -42.75
CA LYS A 640 -2.38 -0.33 -43.19
C LYS A 640 -3.35 -1.25 -42.44
N LEU A 641 -2.92 -2.44 -42.06
CA LEU A 641 -3.73 -3.40 -41.33
C LEU A 641 -3.72 -3.18 -39.80
N LYS A 642 -2.68 -2.51 -39.24
CA LYS A 642 -2.57 -2.25 -37.78
C LYS A 642 -3.80 -1.57 -37.19
N PRO A 643 -4.33 -0.45 -37.71
CA PRO A 643 -5.52 0.20 -37.14
C PRO A 643 -6.74 -0.71 -37.12
N LEU A 644 -6.95 -1.48 -38.20
CA LEU A 644 -8.06 -2.44 -38.31
C LEU A 644 -7.92 -3.59 -37.34
N ALA A 645 -6.71 -4.16 -37.21
CA ALA A 645 -6.42 -5.21 -36.27
C ALA A 645 -6.65 -4.73 -34.83
N MET A 646 -6.26 -3.50 -34.54
CA MET A 646 -6.48 -2.92 -33.21
C MET A 646 -7.95 -2.74 -32.89
N LEU A 647 -8.76 -2.28 -33.85
CA LEU A 647 -10.21 -2.16 -33.67
C LEU A 647 -10.85 -3.53 -33.37
N ILE A 648 -10.48 -4.57 -34.12
CA ILE A 648 -10.98 -5.94 -33.91
C ILE A 648 -10.53 -6.52 -32.57
N LEU A 649 -9.24 -6.38 -32.25
CA LEU A 649 -8.65 -6.82 -30.97
C LEU A 649 -9.38 -6.17 -29.79
N GLN A 650 -9.64 -4.88 -29.89
CA GLN A 650 -10.31 -4.10 -28.85
C GLN A 650 -11.73 -4.58 -28.61
N ASN A 651 -12.48 -4.85 -29.67
CA ASN A 651 -13.81 -5.42 -29.56
C ASN A 651 -13.77 -6.81 -28.91
N PHE A 652 -12.81 -7.64 -29.30
CA PHE A 652 -12.59 -8.96 -28.67
C PHE A 652 -12.28 -8.83 -27.16
N VAL A 653 -11.33 -7.95 -26.79
CA VAL A 653 -10.95 -7.71 -25.41
C VAL A 653 -12.15 -7.25 -24.59
N TRP A 654 -12.97 -6.35 -25.14
CA TRP A 654 -14.15 -5.83 -24.45
C TRP A 654 -15.21 -6.92 -24.22
N ASN A 655 -15.51 -7.73 -25.24
CA ASN A 655 -16.45 -8.85 -25.11
C ASN A 655 -15.95 -9.85 -24.05
N ARG A 656 -14.63 -10.08 -24.00
CA ARG A 656 -14.04 -10.99 -23.01
C ARG A 656 -14.10 -10.44 -21.59
N ILE A 657 -13.85 -9.12 -21.41
CA ILE A 657 -14.02 -8.44 -20.12
C ILE A 657 -15.46 -8.57 -19.64
N SER A 658 -16.44 -8.36 -20.51
CA SER A 658 -17.86 -8.49 -20.19
C SER A 658 -18.22 -9.92 -19.75
N ALA A 659 -17.85 -10.93 -20.53
CA ALA A 659 -18.10 -12.34 -20.22
C ALA A 659 -17.42 -12.81 -18.91
N ASN A 660 -16.22 -12.32 -18.61
CA ASN A 660 -15.51 -12.63 -17.39
C ASN A 660 -16.14 -11.97 -16.16
N ARG A 661 -16.62 -10.73 -16.30
CA ARG A 661 -17.34 -10.02 -15.25
C ARG A 661 -18.55 -10.83 -14.76
N ASP A 662 -19.34 -11.38 -15.68
CA ASP A 662 -20.52 -12.17 -15.34
C ASP A 662 -20.17 -13.44 -14.58
N LYS A 663 -18.96 -13.97 -14.79
CA LYS A 663 -18.37 -15.12 -14.05
C LYS A 663 -17.66 -14.72 -12.76
N GLY A 664 -17.55 -13.41 -12.45
CA GLY A 664 -16.77 -12.91 -11.30
C GLY A 664 -15.26 -13.08 -11.46
N GLN A 665 -14.77 -13.26 -12.71
CA GLN A 665 -13.35 -13.42 -13.02
C GLN A 665 -12.73 -12.09 -13.44
N THR A 666 -11.55 -11.74 -12.89
CA THR A 666 -10.79 -10.55 -13.27
C THR A 666 -10.08 -10.76 -14.61
N THR A 667 -10.11 -9.76 -15.48
CA THR A 667 -9.32 -9.73 -16.72
C THR A 667 -8.14 -8.79 -16.58
N ARG A 668 -6.91 -9.27 -16.85
CA ARG A 668 -5.68 -8.48 -16.91
C ARG A 668 -5.33 -8.21 -18.36
N TYR A 669 -5.34 -6.94 -18.76
CA TYR A 669 -5.04 -6.54 -20.13
C TYR A 669 -3.72 -5.78 -20.19
N TYR A 670 -2.69 -6.40 -20.79
CA TYR A 670 -1.36 -5.83 -20.95
C TYR A 670 -1.15 -5.35 -22.40
N ILE A 671 -0.56 -4.18 -22.55
CA ILE A 671 -0.29 -3.57 -23.85
C ILE A 671 1.16 -3.14 -23.86
N ASP A 672 1.98 -3.84 -24.62
CA ASP A 672 3.40 -3.46 -24.77
C ASP A 672 3.55 -2.37 -25.83
N GLU A 673 4.63 -1.57 -25.72
CA GLU A 673 4.91 -0.39 -26.54
C GLU A 673 3.66 0.49 -26.76
N PHE A 674 2.96 0.76 -25.67
CA PHE A 674 1.64 1.40 -25.65
C PHE A 674 1.59 2.71 -26.42
N HIS A 675 2.69 3.50 -26.42
CA HIS A 675 2.79 4.76 -27.15
C HIS A 675 2.58 4.61 -28.68
N ILE A 676 2.93 3.45 -29.25
CA ILE A 676 2.75 3.20 -30.70
C ILE A 676 1.26 3.18 -31.05
N LEU A 677 0.45 2.60 -30.17
CA LEU A 677 -0.99 2.42 -30.40
C LEU A 677 -1.80 3.69 -30.11
N LEU A 678 -1.24 4.62 -29.36
CA LEU A 678 -1.88 5.90 -29.04
C LEU A 678 -1.65 6.99 -30.09
N LYS A 679 -0.80 6.74 -31.10
CA LYS A 679 -0.56 7.70 -32.19
C LYS A 679 -1.78 7.89 -33.09
N GLU A 680 -2.62 6.85 -33.19
CA GLU A 680 -3.84 6.91 -34.01
C GLU A 680 -5.02 7.39 -33.13
N PRO A 681 -5.71 8.51 -33.49
CA PRO A 681 -6.75 9.12 -32.64
C PRO A 681 -7.89 8.16 -32.29
N GLN A 682 -8.31 7.32 -33.21
CA GLN A 682 -9.40 6.34 -32.98
C GLN A 682 -8.99 5.27 -31.98
N THR A 683 -7.76 4.76 -32.08
CA THR A 683 -7.20 3.78 -31.12
C THR A 683 -7.01 4.41 -29.75
N ALA A 684 -6.54 5.65 -29.69
CA ALA A 684 -6.39 6.40 -28.44
C ALA A 684 -7.74 6.60 -27.72
N ALA A 685 -8.77 7.04 -28.43
CA ALA A 685 -10.12 7.23 -27.89
C ALA A 685 -10.68 5.93 -27.26
N TYR A 686 -10.42 4.80 -27.87
CA TYR A 686 -10.84 3.51 -27.37
C TYR A 686 -10.11 3.14 -26.07
N PHE A 687 -8.78 3.27 -26.00
CA PHE A 687 -8.03 2.98 -24.78
C PHE A 687 -8.46 3.88 -23.61
N ILE A 688 -8.74 5.14 -23.87
CA ILE A 688 -9.32 6.05 -22.87
C ILE A 688 -10.65 5.49 -22.36
N GLY A 689 -11.50 4.98 -23.29
CA GLY A 689 -12.75 4.33 -22.94
C GLY A 689 -12.58 3.10 -22.06
N ILE A 690 -11.57 2.25 -22.34
CA ILE A 690 -11.22 1.10 -21.50
C ILE A 690 -10.75 1.57 -20.12
N TRP A 691 -9.74 2.46 -20.05
CA TRP A 691 -9.18 2.95 -18.79
C TRP A 691 -10.24 3.50 -17.84
N LYS A 692 -11.20 4.28 -18.36
CA LYS A 692 -12.31 4.82 -17.55
C LYS A 692 -13.29 3.75 -17.04
N ARG A 693 -13.47 2.67 -17.79
CA ARG A 693 -14.49 1.65 -17.48
C ARG A 693 -13.95 0.42 -16.79
N CYS A 694 -12.66 0.10 -16.92
CA CYS A 694 -12.02 -1.11 -16.40
C CYS A 694 -12.42 -1.45 -14.97
N ARG A 695 -12.38 -0.47 -14.05
CA ARG A 695 -12.75 -0.68 -12.64
C ARG A 695 -14.15 -1.29 -12.46
N LYS A 696 -15.15 -0.75 -13.18
CA LYS A 696 -16.55 -1.20 -13.05
C LYS A 696 -16.77 -2.59 -13.67
N TRP A 697 -15.87 -2.99 -14.57
CA TRP A 697 -16.00 -4.21 -15.37
C TRP A 697 -15.03 -5.32 -14.94
N GLY A 698 -14.36 -5.18 -13.78
CA GLY A 698 -13.44 -6.20 -13.28
C GLY A 698 -12.21 -6.40 -14.17
N CYS A 699 -11.76 -5.33 -14.83
CA CYS A 699 -10.56 -5.33 -15.66
C CYS A 699 -9.44 -4.52 -15.00
N VAL A 700 -8.20 -4.93 -15.22
CA VAL A 700 -6.98 -4.22 -14.85
C VAL A 700 -6.14 -4.05 -16.10
N ALA A 701 -6.13 -2.84 -16.67
CA ALA A 701 -5.32 -2.51 -17.83
C ALA A 701 -3.92 -2.05 -17.42
N THR A 702 -2.90 -2.48 -18.18
CA THR A 702 -1.51 -2.11 -17.96
C THR A 702 -0.83 -1.74 -19.27
N GLY A 703 -0.40 -0.48 -19.38
CA GLY A 703 0.39 0.00 -20.53
C GLY A 703 1.89 -0.05 -20.20
N ILE A 704 2.69 -0.59 -21.11
CA ILE A 704 4.14 -0.67 -20.99
C ILE A 704 4.74 0.20 -22.09
N THR A 705 5.59 1.16 -21.74
CA THR A 705 6.15 2.09 -22.75
C THR A 705 7.49 2.68 -22.33
N GLN A 706 8.30 3.05 -23.33
CA GLN A 706 9.59 3.72 -23.10
C GLN A 706 9.52 5.24 -23.30
N ASN A 707 8.43 5.77 -23.84
CA ASN A 707 8.34 7.18 -24.22
C ASN A 707 7.18 7.85 -23.46
N VAL A 708 7.53 8.60 -22.41
CA VAL A 708 6.56 9.34 -21.58
C VAL A 708 6.09 10.60 -22.29
N LYS A 709 7.01 11.28 -23.00
CA LYS A 709 6.69 12.53 -23.69
C LYS A 709 5.61 12.35 -24.75
N ASP A 710 5.70 11.28 -25.55
CA ASP A 710 4.68 11.00 -26.58
C ASP A 710 3.30 10.68 -25.96
N LEU A 711 3.28 10.10 -24.76
CA LEU A 711 2.06 9.84 -24.00
C LEU A 711 1.35 11.12 -23.54
N LEU A 712 2.07 12.20 -23.27
CA LEU A 712 1.53 13.41 -22.64
C LEU A 712 1.25 14.54 -23.62
N THR A 713 1.52 14.34 -24.91
CA THR A 713 1.30 15.36 -25.97
C THR A 713 -0.18 15.63 -26.25
N SER A 714 -1.09 14.72 -25.94
CA SER A 714 -2.53 14.88 -26.16
C SER A 714 -3.30 15.04 -24.85
N PRO A 715 -4.22 16.04 -24.74
CA PRO A 715 -5.11 16.18 -23.57
C PRO A 715 -5.97 14.94 -23.33
N GLU A 716 -6.28 14.20 -24.39
CA GLU A 716 -7.06 12.97 -24.30
C GLU A 716 -6.28 11.87 -23.58
N ILE A 717 -4.98 11.77 -23.83
CA ILE A 717 -4.10 10.77 -23.19
C ILE A 717 -3.85 11.12 -21.73
N GLN A 718 -3.92 12.39 -21.32
CA GLN A 718 -3.85 12.77 -19.91
C GLN A 718 -4.94 12.06 -19.06
N ASN A 719 -6.10 11.79 -19.66
CA ASN A 719 -7.15 11.00 -19.02
C ASN A 719 -6.71 9.57 -18.61
N ILE A 720 -5.73 8.99 -19.30
CA ILE A 720 -5.17 7.67 -18.95
C ILE A 720 -4.39 7.78 -17.65
N PHE A 721 -3.57 8.83 -17.48
CA PHE A 721 -2.86 9.12 -16.24
C PHE A 721 -3.83 9.33 -15.07
N ASP A 722 -4.86 10.15 -15.25
CA ASP A 722 -5.85 10.48 -14.21
C ASP A 722 -6.67 9.26 -13.74
N ASN A 723 -6.73 8.20 -14.57
CA ASN A 723 -7.40 6.94 -14.26
C ASN A 723 -6.41 5.78 -14.00
N THR A 724 -5.23 6.11 -13.51
CA THR A 724 -4.16 5.16 -13.17
C THR A 724 -3.66 5.45 -11.77
N ASP A 725 -3.70 4.47 -10.86
CA ASP A 725 -3.16 4.58 -9.50
C ASP A 725 -1.90 3.72 -9.31
N PHE A 726 -1.43 3.03 -10.37
CA PHE A 726 -0.22 2.24 -10.31
C PHE A 726 0.78 2.67 -11.38
N PHE A 727 1.96 3.11 -10.95
CA PHE A 727 3.07 3.47 -11.82
C PHE A 727 4.33 2.73 -11.37
N LEU A 728 4.94 1.99 -12.31
CA LEU A 728 6.25 1.39 -12.10
C LEU A 728 7.25 2.10 -13.02
N MET A 729 8.07 2.94 -12.43
CA MET A 729 9.02 3.79 -13.14
C MET A 729 10.43 3.28 -12.93
N LEU A 730 11.03 2.76 -13.99
CA LEU A 730 12.45 2.37 -14.04
C LEU A 730 13.29 3.57 -14.49
N ASN A 731 14.57 3.36 -14.83
CA ASN A 731 15.44 4.42 -15.31
C ASN A 731 14.78 5.26 -16.42
N GLN A 732 14.83 6.60 -16.29
CA GLN A 732 14.22 7.56 -17.19
C GLN A 732 15.23 8.51 -17.80
N ALA A 733 14.95 8.99 -19.04
CA ALA A 733 15.65 10.12 -19.61
C ALA A 733 15.31 11.42 -18.84
N ASN A 734 16.24 12.40 -18.85
CA ASN A 734 16.08 13.63 -18.06
C ASN A 734 14.74 14.35 -18.32
N ALA A 735 14.37 14.52 -19.59
CA ALA A 735 13.13 15.22 -19.96
C ALA A 735 11.88 14.46 -19.48
N ASP A 736 11.85 13.14 -19.62
CA ASP A 736 10.72 12.31 -19.18
C ASP A 736 10.59 12.28 -17.65
N ARG A 737 11.73 12.31 -16.95
CA ARG A 737 11.77 12.36 -15.48
C ARG A 737 11.15 13.65 -14.93
N GLU A 738 11.47 14.80 -15.52
CA GLU A 738 10.91 16.10 -15.13
C GLU A 738 9.39 16.11 -15.32
N ILE A 739 8.92 15.61 -16.46
CA ILE A 739 7.49 15.51 -16.75
C ILE A 739 6.77 14.59 -15.75
N LEU A 740 7.35 13.44 -15.44
CA LEU A 740 6.80 12.50 -14.45
C LEU A 740 6.80 13.12 -13.05
N GLY A 741 7.89 13.81 -12.67
CA GLY A 741 7.98 14.50 -11.40
C GLY A 741 6.89 15.55 -11.20
N GLU A 742 6.64 16.38 -12.21
CA GLU A 742 5.57 17.39 -12.17
C GLU A 742 4.18 16.75 -12.12
N LYS A 743 3.92 15.75 -12.96
CA LYS A 743 2.59 15.11 -13.07
C LYS A 743 2.21 14.27 -11.86
N LEU A 744 3.16 13.59 -11.24
CA LEU A 744 2.94 12.73 -10.06
C LEU A 744 3.26 13.42 -8.75
N GLY A 745 3.73 14.69 -8.78
CA GLY A 745 4.09 15.45 -7.59
C GLY A 745 5.28 14.84 -6.83
N LEU A 746 6.28 14.28 -7.55
CA LEU A 746 7.42 13.63 -6.92
C LEU A 746 8.44 14.64 -6.41
N SER A 747 8.98 14.39 -5.22
CA SER A 747 10.07 15.18 -4.64
C SER A 747 11.38 15.00 -5.44
N ARG A 748 12.35 15.92 -5.23
CA ARG A 748 13.68 15.80 -5.86
C ARG A 748 14.43 14.56 -5.38
N GLU A 749 14.25 14.19 -4.12
CA GLU A 749 14.87 12.99 -3.55
C GLU A 749 14.27 11.70 -4.17
N GLU A 750 12.95 11.65 -4.35
CA GLU A 750 12.28 10.54 -5.05
C GLU A 750 12.74 10.44 -6.52
N MET A 751 12.85 11.56 -7.23
CA MET A 751 13.34 11.57 -8.61
C MET A 751 14.78 11.08 -8.78
N ARG A 752 15.62 11.11 -7.73
CA ARG A 752 16.98 10.52 -7.77
C ARG A 752 16.97 9.03 -8.05
N TYR A 753 15.95 8.32 -7.60
CA TYR A 753 15.79 6.88 -7.86
C TYR A 753 15.46 6.55 -9.32
N LEU A 754 15.09 7.56 -10.13
CA LEU A 754 14.86 7.43 -11.58
C LEU A 754 16.09 7.85 -12.40
N THR A 755 17.13 8.39 -11.76
CA THR A 755 18.31 8.91 -12.40
C THR A 755 19.42 7.87 -12.39
N ASN A 756 19.85 7.42 -13.57
CA ASN A 756 20.91 6.41 -13.72
C ASN A 756 20.64 5.14 -12.86
N ALA A 757 19.35 4.79 -12.71
CA ALA A 757 18.94 3.62 -11.97
C ALA A 757 19.48 2.35 -12.64
N GLU A 758 19.98 1.42 -11.83
CA GLU A 758 20.37 0.08 -12.30
C GLU A 758 19.16 -0.67 -12.86
N GLN A 759 19.42 -1.69 -13.70
CA GLN A 759 18.36 -2.54 -14.25
C GLN A 759 17.54 -3.16 -13.12
N GLY A 760 16.20 -3.04 -13.20
CA GLY A 760 15.28 -3.53 -12.18
C GLY A 760 15.15 -2.63 -10.94
N CYS A 761 15.76 -1.44 -10.95
CA CYS A 761 15.62 -0.43 -9.90
C CYS A 761 14.81 0.77 -10.38
N GLY A 762 14.09 1.42 -9.47
CA GLY A 762 13.28 2.58 -9.81
C GLY A 762 12.39 3.07 -8.69
N LEU A 763 11.29 3.70 -9.08
CA LEU A 763 10.26 4.21 -8.18
C LEU A 763 8.89 3.62 -8.53
N MET A 764 8.16 3.15 -7.55
CA MET A 764 6.81 2.62 -7.69
C MET A 764 5.82 3.54 -6.98
N VAL A 765 4.72 3.85 -7.66
CA VAL A 765 3.55 4.51 -7.06
C VAL A 765 2.40 3.50 -7.05
N CYS A 766 1.75 3.31 -5.92
CA CYS A 766 0.60 2.43 -5.76
C CYS A 766 -0.45 3.12 -4.87
N GLY A 767 -1.47 3.69 -5.47
CA GLY A 767 -2.40 4.58 -4.78
C GLY A 767 -1.69 5.82 -4.24
N ASN A 768 -1.71 6.02 -2.93
CA ASN A 768 -1.04 7.14 -2.26
C ASN A 768 0.39 6.80 -1.77
N VAL A 769 0.87 5.59 -2.06
CA VAL A 769 2.17 5.10 -1.59
C VAL A 769 3.22 5.25 -2.68
N VAL A 770 4.34 5.91 -2.37
CA VAL A 770 5.48 6.09 -3.28
C VAL A 770 6.69 5.37 -2.69
N LEU A 771 7.27 4.41 -3.42
CA LEU A 771 8.34 3.55 -2.91
C LEU A 771 9.51 3.45 -3.91
N PRO A 772 10.74 3.74 -3.50
CA PRO A 772 11.92 3.33 -4.27
C PRO A 772 12.11 1.82 -4.14
N PHE A 773 12.20 1.13 -5.26
CA PHE A 773 12.28 -0.32 -5.29
C PHE A 773 13.54 -0.85 -5.99
N GLU A 774 13.92 -2.05 -5.59
CA GLU A 774 14.91 -2.88 -6.26
C GLU A 774 14.33 -4.27 -6.47
N ASN A 775 14.34 -4.74 -7.70
CA ASN A 775 13.81 -6.04 -8.07
C ASN A 775 14.86 -6.84 -8.86
N ARG A 776 15.62 -7.64 -8.13
CA ARG A 776 16.65 -8.53 -8.70
C ARG A 776 16.16 -9.97 -8.66
N ILE A 777 15.98 -10.55 -9.83
CA ILE A 777 15.61 -11.96 -10.00
C ILE A 777 16.89 -12.76 -10.21
N PRO A 778 17.11 -13.88 -9.49
CA PRO A 778 18.25 -14.75 -9.69
C PRO A 778 18.31 -15.29 -11.13
N THR A 779 19.45 -15.12 -11.80
CA THR A 779 19.61 -15.41 -13.25
C THR A 779 19.66 -16.90 -13.58
N ASP A 780 19.89 -17.75 -12.59
CA ASP A 780 19.96 -19.22 -12.69
C ASP A 780 18.60 -19.91 -12.64
N THR A 781 17.50 -19.17 -12.44
CA THR A 781 16.14 -19.69 -12.31
C THR A 781 15.41 -19.84 -13.65
N GLN A 782 14.44 -20.74 -13.74
CA GLN A 782 13.53 -20.84 -14.87
C GLN A 782 12.64 -19.60 -15.00
N LEU A 783 12.25 -19.00 -13.87
CA LEU A 783 11.53 -17.73 -13.83
C LEU A 783 12.28 -16.64 -14.59
N TYR A 784 13.57 -16.45 -14.31
CA TYR A 784 14.38 -15.46 -15.04
C TYR A 784 14.47 -15.75 -16.53
N ARG A 785 14.68 -17.02 -16.92
CA ARG A 785 14.76 -17.44 -18.34
C ARG A 785 13.49 -17.19 -19.12
N MET A 786 12.32 -17.19 -18.48
CA MET A 786 11.04 -16.83 -19.09
C MET A 786 10.86 -15.33 -19.26
N MET A 787 11.50 -14.53 -18.42
CA MET A 787 11.34 -13.07 -18.36
C MET A 787 12.39 -12.35 -19.22
N THR A 788 13.60 -12.90 -19.35
CA THR A 788 14.70 -12.23 -20.06
C THR A 788 14.40 -12.01 -21.54
N THR A 789 14.78 -10.83 -22.03
CA THR A 789 14.71 -10.48 -23.46
C THR A 789 16.08 -10.60 -24.16
N LYS A 790 17.15 -10.85 -23.40
CA LYS A 790 18.50 -10.96 -23.95
C LYS A 790 18.65 -12.23 -24.80
N PRO A 791 19.14 -12.11 -26.06
CA PRO A 791 19.19 -13.25 -26.99
C PRO A 791 20.03 -14.42 -26.46
N ASN A 792 21.16 -14.12 -25.83
CA ASN A 792 22.14 -15.12 -25.35
C ASN A 792 21.68 -15.86 -24.07
N GLU A 793 20.66 -15.37 -23.38
CA GLU A 793 20.16 -15.95 -22.15
C GLU A 793 18.84 -16.75 -22.36
N LYS A 794 18.25 -16.65 -23.57
CA LYS A 794 16.98 -17.34 -23.91
C LYS A 794 17.12 -18.85 -24.18
N PHE A 795 18.32 -19.35 -24.43
CA PHE A 795 18.55 -20.66 -25.02
C PHE A 795 19.17 -21.72 -24.10
N LEU A 796 19.20 -21.49 -22.80
CA LEU A 796 19.69 -22.52 -21.86
C LEU A 796 18.53 -23.26 -21.15
#